data_4488e40cc09285dffb33b5ce252c7b2f
#
_entry.id   4488e40cc09285dffb33b5ce252c7b2f
#
_cell.length_a   1.000
_cell.length_b   1.000
_cell.length_c   1.000
_cell.angle_alpha   90.00
_cell.angle_beta   90.00
_cell.angle_gamma   90.00
#
_symmetry.space_group_name_H-M   'P 1'
#
loop_
_entity.id
_entity.type
_entity.pdbx_description
1 polymer ?
#
loop_
_entity_poly.entity_id
_entity_poly.type
_entity_poly.pdbx_seq_one_letter_code
_entity_poly.pdbx_strand_id
1 'polypeptide(L)'
;MTTHISNLISQMTLEEKAGLCSGLDFWHTKGIGRLGIPSLMLTDGPHGLRKQQGSADHLGLHNSVPATCFPSAAGLASSWDRELIHEVGKALGEECQAEDVAVLLGPGTNIKRSPLNGRNFEYFSEDPYLSSEMGASHIQGVQSQGVGTSLKHFAANNQEHRRMSTNAIIDERTLREIYLASFEGAVTQSQPWSVMCSYNQLNGEYASESETLLTKVLREEWGFEGFVVSDWGAVNERVKALQAGLELEMPSSGGIGDAKIVAAVNSGELSMETLDKAVERLLSFIFKRVEKRKENATFDLEQHHALARKVARESMVLLRNEDNILPLAKTGTLAIIGEFAKKPRYQGGGSSHVNPTKLDDAFAEMQAVAGDSASFLYAQGYDLNSNEINSELLKEAQETAQGADAAVLFLGLPDSYESEGYDRSHLSLPESHKALIKAVAEVQDQIIVVLSNGSPIEMPWLNHTKAVLEGYLGGQAFGGAIADLLFGEVSPSGKLAETFPQKLSDNPSFLNFPGEGDTVEYKEGLFVGYRYYDKKEIEPLFPFGFGLSYTQFEYSGLKLDKSSIRDTDAVQVTVNVKNTGSRTGKEVVQLYVSDEESSVIRPLQELKGFQKLELQPGEQREVSFTLNKRAFAYYNVKLADWHVESGTFNIAVGSSSRDIRLSAPLTVTSTTKIAVSFHRNTTVGDLLENPLTAEKAKNYSGIFGLEDAMDDNPEMFLAMMKYMPLRAMIGFGQGKYTEADLAEDLRELNALVAEQ
;
A
#
# COMPACT_ATOMS: atom_id res chain seq x y z
N MET A 1 19.11 25.76 16.74
CA MET A 1 19.12 24.31 17.03
C MET A 1 20.47 23.68 16.67
N THR A 2 20.96 23.76 15.46
CA THR A 2 22.22 23.11 15.01
C THR A 2 23.44 23.42 15.88
N THR A 3 23.71 24.68 16.19
CA THR A 3 24.86 25.07 17.08
C THR A 3 24.74 24.46 18.49
N HIS A 4 23.51 24.34 19.03
CA HIS A 4 23.27 23.72 20.32
C HIS A 4 23.56 22.23 20.29
N ILE A 5 23.08 21.52 19.25
CA ILE A 5 23.30 20.08 19.06
C ILE A 5 24.80 19.77 18.91
N SER A 6 25.50 20.52 18.06
CA SER A 6 26.96 20.33 17.88
C SER A 6 27.73 20.53 19.19
N ASN A 7 27.32 21.47 20.02
CA ASN A 7 27.92 21.69 21.34
C ASN A 7 27.65 20.52 22.30
N LEU A 8 26.45 19.92 22.27
CA LEU A 8 26.13 18.74 23.05
C LEU A 8 26.98 17.53 22.62
N ILE A 9 27.06 17.28 21.31
CA ILE A 9 27.86 16.17 20.75
C ILE A 9 29.32 16.27 21.20
N SER A 10 29.90 17.47 21.23
CA SER A 10 31.29 17.68 21.67
C SER A 10 31.51 17.42 23.15
N GLN A 11 30.46 17.42 23.98
CA GLN A 11 30.51 17.15 25.41
C GLN A 11 30.19 15.69 25.78
N MET A 12 29.70 14.90 24.82
CA MET A 12 29.33 13.50 25.02
C MET A 12 30.57 12.59 25.03
N THR A 13 30.58 11.59 25.89
CA THR A 13 31.54 10.49 25.79
C THR A 13 31.18 9.55 24.64
N LEU A 14 32.11 8.69 24.26
CA LEU A 14 31.87 7.67 23.22
C LEU A 14 30.73 6.71 23.64
N GLU A 15 30.68 6.32 24.90
CA GLU A 15 29.66 5.44 25.48
C GLU A 15 28.28 6.10 25.44
N GLU A 16 28.20 7.40 25.72
CA GLU A 16 26.95 8.15 25.64
C GLU A 16 26.44 8.30 24.23
N LYS A 17 27.34 8.53 23.25
CA LYS A 17 26.99 8.57 21.83
C LYS A 17 26.48 7.23 21.35
N ALA A 18 27.22 6.14 21.64
CA ALA A 18 26.81 4.77 21.32
C ALA A 18 25.47 4.41 22.00
N GLY A 19 25.31 4.82 23.25
CA GLY A 19 24.10 4.59 24.04
C GLY A 19 22.85 5.25 23.46
N LEU A 20 22.94 6.46 22.91
CA LEU A 20 21.80 7.11 22.23
C LEU A 20 21.31 6.35 21.00
N CYS A 21 22.19 5.58 20.38
CA CYS A 21 21.84 4.78 19.19
C CYS A 21 21.11 3.46 19.52
N SER A 22 20.78 3.20 20.79
CA SER A 22 20.06 2.02 21.27
C SER A 22 18.95 2.40 22.24
N GLY A 23 17.90 1.56 22.33
CA GLY A 23 16.84 1.72 23.31
C GLY A 23 17.33 1.61 24.76
N LEU A 24 16.62 2.28 25.67
CA LEU A 24 16.74 2.12 27.10
C LEU A 24 16.10 0.80 27.57
N ASP A 25 14.91 0.58 27.07
CA ASP A 25 14.06 -0.58 27.35
C ASP A 25 13.32 -1.02 26.10
N PHE A 26 12.10 -1.52 26.23
CA PHE A 26 11.29 -1.98 25.09
C PHE A 26 10.71 -0.81 24.25
N TRP A 27 10.45 0.35 24.87
CA TRP A 27 9.75 1.46 24.23
C TRP A 27 10.47 2.81 24.27
N HIS A 28 11.51 2.96 25.10
CA HIS A 28 12.12 4.26 25.35
C HIS A 28 13.52 4.39 24.76
N THR A 29 13.84 5.59 24.29
CA THR A 29 15.21 5.99 23.99
C THR A 29 15.99 6.24 25.28
N LYS A 30 17.33 6.14 25.24
CA LYS A 30 18.18 6.52 26.39
C LYS A 30 18.24 8.05 26.49
N GLY A 31 18.18 8.54 27.73
CA GLY A 31 18.44 9.94 28.06
C GLY A 31 19.85 10.14 28.62
N ILE A 32 20.35 11.38 28.61
CA ILE A 32 21.63 11.77 29.23
C ILE A 32 21.36 12.96 30.15
N GLY A 33 21.03 12.65 31.40
CA GLY A 33 20.58 13.63 32.41
C GLY A 33 21.56 14.79 32.63
N ARG A 34 22.89 14.52 32.66
CA ARG A 34 23.90 15.57 32.81
C ARG A 34 23.95 16.61 31.69
N LEU A 35 23.43 16.25 30.51
CA LEU A 35 23.35 17.12 29.32
C LEU A 35 21.92 17.62 29.05
N GLY A 36 20.95 17.28 29.91
CA GLY A 36 19.56 17.68 29.72
C GLY A 36 18.86 16.99 28.54
N ILE A 37 19.36 15.82 28.11
CA ILE A 37 18.79 15.04 27.03
C ILE A 37 17.78 14.06 27.65
N PRO A 38 16.46 14.20 27.40
CA PRO A 38 15.44 13.32 27.96
C PRO A 38 15.36 11.98 27.23
N SER A 39 14.82 10.98 27.92
CA SER A 39 14.31 9.74 27.35
C SER A 39 12.94 9.99 26.75
N LEU A 40 12.64 9.44 25.57
CA LEU A 40 11.39 9.59 24.86
C LEU A 40 10.78 8.24 24.53
N MET A 41 9.44 8.17 24.54
CA MET A 41 8.69 6.95 24.24
C MET A 41 8.31 6.87 22.77
N LEU A 42 8.57 5.70 22.16
CA LEU A 42 8.02 5.28 20.88
C LEU A 42 7.02 4.15 21.16
N THR A 43 5.88 4.09 20.47
CA THR A 43 4.93 2.98 20.70
C THR A 43 4.10 2.68 19.45
N ASP A 44 3.55 1.47 19.40
CA ASP A 44 2.67 1.03 18.32
C ASP A 44 1.38 1.82 18.26
N GLY A 45 0.72 1.73 17.11
CA GLY A 45 -0.63 2.23 16.93
C GLY A 45 -0.93 2.88 15.59
N PRO A 46 -0.81 2.17 14.44
CA PRO A 46 -1.10 2.74 13.13
C PRO A 46 -2.56 3.18 12.95
N HIS A 47 -3.50 2.60 13.71
CA HIS A 47 -4.92 2.93 13.68
C HIS A 47 -5.53 3.18 15.06
N GLY A 48 -4.70 3.31 16.10
CA GLY A 48 -5.07 3.58 17.50
C GLY A 48 -3.88 3.43 18.41
N LEU A 49 -3.73 4.32 19.38
CA LEU A 49 -2.57 4.29 20.28
C LEU A 49 -2.51 2.98 21.07
N ARG A 50 -1.37 2.29 21.03
CA ARG A 50 -1.09 1.09 21.83
C ARG A 50 0.05 1.34 22.79
N LYS A 51 -0.19 2.15 23.82
CA LYS A 51 0.79 2.39 24.89
C LYS A 51 0.63 1.35 25.99
N GLN A 52 1.64 0.51 26.19
CA GLN A 52 1.65 -0.49 27.28
C GLN A 52 2.15 0.10 28.58
N GLN A 53 1.55 -0.35 29.68
CA GLN A 53 1.95 -0.01 31.05
C GLN A 53 2.39 -1.29 31.75
N GLY A 54 3.67 -1.38 32.20
CA GLY A 54 4.22 -2.55 32.85
C GLY A 54 4.93 -3.50 31.88
N SER A 55 4.48 -4.75 31.79
CA SER A 55 5.07 -5.73 30.84
C SER A 55 4.84 -5.32 29.40
N ALA A 56 5.90 -5.35 28.60
CA ALA A 56 5.87 -4.95 27.20
C ALA A 56 6.00 -6.16 26.28
N ASP A 57 5.33 -6.12 25.13
CA ASP A 57 5.44 -7.08 24.04
C ASP A 57 5.08 -6.44 22.70
N HIS A 58 5.51 -7.05 21.60
CA HIS A 58 5.17 -6.66 20.23
C HIS A 58 4.12 -7.56 19.57
N LEU A 59 3.47 -8.44 20.34
CA LEU A 59 2.50 -9.42 19.81
C LEU A 59 1.05 -9.14 20.23
N GLY A 60 0.79 -8.10 21.02
CA GLY A 60 -0.55 -7.79 21.49
C GLY A 60 -1.04 -8.63 22.66
N LEU A 61 -0.13 -9.26 23.41
CA LEU A 61 -0.45 -10.16 24.53
C LEU A 61 -0.75 -9.41 25.84
N HIS A 62 -0.12 -8.26 26.05
CA HIS A 62 -0.35 -7.44 27.24
C HIS A 62 -1.23 -6.23 26.94
N ASN A 63 -2.06 -5.85 27.91
CA ASN A 63 -2.98 -4.72 27.77
C ASN A 63 -2.23 -3.39 27.59
N SER A 64 -2.86 -2.51 26.83
CA SER A 64 -2.47 -1.12 26.66
C SER A 64 -3.46 -0.16 27.33
N VAL A 65 -3.09 1.12 27.43
CA VAL A 65 -4.05 2.15 27.86
C VAL A 65 -5.25 2.16 26.90
N PRO A 66 -6.45 2.47 27.39
CA PRO A 66 -7.60 2.67 26.52
C PRO A 66 -7.35 3.81 25.53
N ALA A 67 -7.63 3.58 24.24
CA ALA A 67 -7.44 4.54 23.18
C ALA A 67 -8.55 4.40 22.13
N THR A 68 -8.69 5.35 21.23
CA THR A 68 -9.64 5.25 20.13
C THR A 68 -9.10 4.26 19.09
N CYS A 69 -9.86 3.19 18.83
CA CYS A 69 -9.57 2.25 17.75
C CYS A 69 -10.30 2.70 16.48
N PHE A 70 -9.57 3.30 15.54
CA PHE A 70 -10.06 3.63 14.20
C PHE A 70 -10.09 2.39 13.31
N PRO A 71 -10.73 2.45 12.12
CA PRO A 71 -10.60 1.39 11.12
C PRO A 71 -9.15 1.07 10.79
N SER A 72 -8.84 -0.19 10.50
CA SER A 72 -7.51 -0.60 10.05
C SER A 72 -7.15 0.05 8.71
N ALA A 73 -5.87 0.03 8.32
CA ALA A 73 -5.41 0.68 7.09
C ALA A 73 -6.14 0.19 5.83
N ALA A 74 -6.52 -1.08 5.76
CA ALA A 74 -7.33 -1.63 4.67
C ALA A 74 -8.68 -0.91 4.53
N GLY A 75 -9.37 -0.68 5.67
CA GLY A 75 -10.59 0.13 5.71
C GLY A 75 -10.30 1.60 5.42
N LEU A 76 -9.32 2.20 6.09
CA LEU A 76 -8.94 3.60 5.88
C LEU A 76 -8.68 3.92 4.41
N ALA A 77 -7.93 3.07 3.69
CA ALA A 77 -7.63 3.27 2.28
C ALA A 77 -8.88 3.22 1.40
N SER A 78 -9.87 2.40 1.77
CA SER A 78 -11.14 2.31 1.04
C SER A 78 -11.99 3.56 1.14
N SER A 79 -11.65 4.50 2.03
CA SER A 79 -12.28 5.83 2.04
C SER A 79 -11.89 6.68 0.84
N TRP A 80 -10.69 6.51 0.27
CA TRP A 80 -10.11 7.34 -0.79
C TRP A 80 -10.19 8.84 -0.48
N ASP A 81 -10.01 9.21 0.79
CA ASP A 81 -10.22 10.57 1.29
C ASP A 81 -9.02 11.04 2.13
N ARG A 82 -8.17 11.89 1.52
CA ARG A 82 -6.97 12.44 2.16
C ARG A 82 -7.29 13.26 3.40
N GLU A 83 -8.36 14.06 3.34
CA GLU A 83 -8.75 14.94 4.45
C GLU A 83 -9.23 14.12 5.65
N LEU A 84 -10.02 13.08 5.39
CA LEU A 84 -10.49 12.16 6.43
C LEU A 84 -9.33 11.42 7.11
N ILE A 85 -8.34 10.96 6.33
CA ILE A 85 -7.14 10.31 6.88
C ILE A 85 -6.28 11.30 7.67
N HIS A 86 -6.20 12.54 7.24
CA HIS A 86 -5.54 13.60 8.01
C HIS A 86 -6.26 13.87 9.36
N GLU A 87 -7.59 13.87 9.38
CA GLU A 87 -8.38 13.98 10.63
C GLU A 87 -8.09 12.82 11.58
N VAL A 88 -8.01 11.58 11.07
CA VAL A 88 -7.61 10.40 11.86
C VAL A 88 -6.20 10.58 12.44
N GLY A 89 -5.25 10.97 11.60
CA GLY A 89 -3.88 11.22 12.05
C GLY A 89 -3.82 12.31 13.14
N LYS A 90 -4.60 13.37 12.99
CA LYS A 90 -4.69 14.43 14.01
C LYS A 90 -5.22 13.89 15.35
N ALA A 91 -6.30 13.11 15.34
CA ALA A 91 -6.85 12.50 16.56
C ALA A 91 -5.84 11.58 17.25
N LEU A 92 -5.13 10.73 16.47
CA LEU A 92 -4.05 9.90 17.00
C LEU A 92 -2.93 10.73 17.63
N GLY A 93 -2.55 11.84 17.01
CA GLY A 93 -1.56 12.77 17.56
C GLY A 93 -2.01 13.46 18.85
N GLU A 94 -3.31 13.78 18.98
CA GLU A 94 -3.89 14.32 20.22
C GLU A 94 -3.82 13.31 21.37
N GLU A 95 -4.16 12.04 21.14
CA GLU A 95 -4.05 10.97 22.10
C GLU A 95 -2.58 10.72 22.51
N CYS A 96 -1.66 10.71 21.53
CA CYS A 96 -0.22 10.60 21.80
C CYS A 96 0.30 11.76 22.66
N GLN A 97 -0.16 12.99 22.46
CA GLN A 97 0.20 14.11 23.32
C GLN A 97 -0.31 13.93 24.75
N ALA A 98 -1.56 13.47 24.91
CA ALA A 98 -2.15 13.22 26.23
C ALA A 98 -1.40 12.12 26.99
N GLU A 99 -0.92 11.10 26.29
CA GLU A 99 -0.20 9.96 26.84
C GLU A 99 1.34 10.13 26.83
N ASP A 100 1.85 11.33 26.48
CA ASP A 100 3.30 11.65 26.42
C ASP A 100 4.11 10.71 25.50
N VAL A 101 3.55 10.31 24.39
CA VAL A 101 4.21 9.53 23.36
C VAL A 101 4.90 10.46 22.35
N ALA A 102 6.14 10.18 22.03
CA ALA A 102 6.96 11.01 21.14
C ALA A 102 6.86 10.59 19.67
N VAL A 103 6.77 9.28 19.41
CA VAL A 103 6.63 8.71 18.07
C VAL A 103 5.59 7.62 18.08
N LEU A 104 4.63 7.71 17.16
CA LEU A 104 3.68 6.65 16.84
C LEU A 104 4.23 5.79 15.70
N LEU A 105 4.35 4.47 15.92
CA LEU A 105 4.92 3.52 14.96
C LEU A 105 3.90 3.15 13.88
N GLY A 106 3.82 3.98 12.90
CA GLY A 106 2.93 3.91 11.75
C GLY A 106 3.02 5.19 10.92
N PRO A 107 2.36 5.20 9.76
CA PRO A 107 1.56 4.13 9.14
C PRO A 107 2.40 3.08 8.42
N GLY A 108 1.77 1.92 8.12
CA GLY A 108 2.32 0.89 7.23
C GLY A 108 1.91 1.14 5.78
N THR A 109 2.87 1.25 4.85
CA THR A 109 2.61 1.51 3.42
C THR A 109 3.11 0.42 2.49
N ASN A 110 3.43 -0.76 3.01
CA ASN A 110 3.80 -1.91 2.18
C ASN A 110 2.66 -2.25 1.20
N ILE A 111 3.03 -2.69 0.01
CA ILE A 111 2.07 -3.05 -1.03
C ILE A 111 1.40 -4.38 -0.69
N LYS A 112 0.09 -4.48 -0.88
CA LYS A 112 -0.68 -5.72 -0.77
C LYS A 112 -0.38 -6.62 -1.97
N ARG A 113 0.74 -7.36 -1.88
CA ARG A 113 1.22 -8.26 -2.93
C ARG A 113 0.39 -9.53 -3.05
N SER A 114 0.17 -10.18 -1.93
CA SER A 114 -0.64 -11.39 -1.81
C SER A 114 -1.79 -11.17 -0.83
N PRO A 115 -3.01 -11.61 -1.15
CA PRO A 115 -4.13 -11.53 -0.22
C PRO A 115 -3.97 -12.48 0.98
N LEU A 116 -2.96 -13.36 0.96
CA LEU A 116 -2.65 -14.29 2.05
C LEU A 116 -1.79 -13.66 3.16
N ASN A 117 -1.13 -12.53 2.90
CA ASN A 117 -0.29 -11.89 3.92
C ASN A 117 -1.09 -11.57 5.19
N GLY A 118 -0.64 -12.07 6.33
CA GLY A 118 -1.32 -11.92 7.62
C GLY A 118 -1.50 -10.47 8.08
N ARG A 119 -0.66 -9.55 7.62
CA ARG A 119 -0.71 -8.10 7.96
C ARG A 119 -1.35 -7.22 6.88
N ASN A 120 -2.07 -7.78 5.91
CA ASN A 120 -2.74 -6.97 4.88
C ASN A 120 -3.72 -5.95 5.46
N PHE A 121 -4.36 -6.26 6.59
CA PHE A 121 -5.24 -5.32 7.29
C PHE A 121 -4.53 -4.03 7.71
N GLU A 122 -3.20 -4.08 7.96
CA GLU A 122 -2.37 -2.97 8.43
C GLU A 122 -1.80 -2.11 7.28
N TYR A 123 -1.98 -2.53 6.02
CA TYR A 123 -1.47 -1.86 4.83
C TYR A 123 -2.60 -1.26 4.00
N PHE A 124 -2.32 -0.14 3.32
CA PHE A 124 -3.34 0.62 2.61
C PHE A 124 -3.83 -0.07 1.33
N SER A 125 -2.97 -0.32 0.35
CA SER A 125 -3.41 -0.68 -1.00
C SER A 125 -2.45 -1.61 -1.75
N GLU A 126 -2.94 -2.23 -2.82
CA GLU A 126 -2.13 -2.84 -3.87
C GLU A 126 -1.53 -1.81 -4.84
N ASP A 127 -2.03 -0.57 -4.80
CA ASP A 127 -1.57 0.52 -5.65
C ASP A 127 -0.61 1.45 -4.89
N PRO A 128 0.62 1.67 -5.39
CA PRO A 128 1.61 2.50 -4.71
C PRO A 128 1.24 3.98 -4.65
N TYR A 129 0.49 4.52 -5.63
CA TYR A 129 0.06 5.90 -5.60
C TYR A 129 -0.98 6.13 -4.50
N LEU A 130 -2.02 5.28 -4.43
CA LEU A 130 -3.02 5.36 -3.36
C LEU A 130 -2.38 5.18 -1.98
N SER A 131 -1.48 4.19 -1.83
CA SER A 131 -0.76 3.96 -0.57
C SER A 131 0.07 5.17 -0.14
N SER A 132 0.77 5.83 -1.09
CA SER A 132 1.58 7.01 -0.78
C SER A 132 0.74 8.20 -0.31
N GLU A 133 -0.40 8.44 -0.96
CA GLU A 133 -1.31 9.55 -0.63
C GLU A 133 -1.97 9.37 0.74
N MET A 134 -2.44 8.14 1.03
CA MET A 134 -3.00 7.82 2.35
C MET A 134 -1.93 7.89 3.45
N GLY A 135 -0.74 7.33 3.19
CA GLY A 135 0.40 7.40 4.11
C GLY A 135 0.83 8.83 4.42
N ALA A 136 1.00 9.67 3.40
CA ALA A 136 1.36 11.08 3.56
C ALA A 136 0.32 11.85 4.39
N SER A 137 -0.98 11.65 4.12
CA SER A 137 -2.06 12.32 4.84
C SER A 137 -2.09 11.93 6.32
N HIS A 138 -1.91 10.63 6.62
CA HIS A 138 -1.82 10.13 7.99
C HIS A 138 -0.64 10.76 8.74
N ILE A 139 0.56 10.76 8.14
CA ILE A 139 1.78 11.34 8.70
C ILE A 139 1.59 12.82 8.99
N GLN A 140 1.07 13.58 8.03
CA GLN A 140 0.80 15.02 8.18
C GLN A 140 -0.17 15.27 9.33
N GLY A 141 -1.23 14.48 9.47
CA GLY A 141 -2.20 14.57 10.55
C GLY A 141 -1.56 14.39 11.93
N VAL A 142 -0.83 13.29 12.16
CA VAL A 142 -0.15 13.00 13.43
C VAL A 142 0.89 14.08 13.75
N GLN A 143 1.73 14.43 12.77
CA GLN A 143 2.81 15.40 12.95
C GLN A 143 2.31 16.83 13.15
N SER A 144 1.08 17.16 12.70
CA SER A 144 0.43 18.44 12.99
C SER A 144 0.23 18.68 14.47
N GLN A 145 0.15 17.61 15.27
CA GLN A 145 0.02 17.66 16.71
C GLN A 145 1.37 17.69 17.46
N GLY A 146 2.50 17.68 16.76
CA GLY A 146 3.84 17.70 17.37
C GLY A 146 4.27 16.33 17.90
N VAL A 147 3.76 15.26 17.33
CA VAL A 147 4.14 13.86 17.56
C VAL A 147 4.78 13.33 16.29
N GLY A 148 5.85 12.55 16.40
CA GLY A 148 6.50 11.92 15.25
C GLY A 148 5.74 10.70 14.77
N THR A 149 5.98 10.32 13.53
CA THR A 149 5.53 9.06 12.93
C THR A 149 6.74 8.22 12.56
N SER A 150 6.55 6.90 12.47
CA SER A 150 7.53 5.98 11.91
C SER A 150 6.90 5.25 10.73
N LEU A 151 7.20 5.70 9.52
CA LEU A 151 6.72 5.08 8.28
C LEU A 151 7.33 3.69 8.15
N LYS A 152 6.49 2.63 7.97
CA LYS A 152 6.93 1.23 8.06
C LYS A 152 6.28 0.34 7.00
N HIS A 153 6.85 -0.84 6.72
CA HIS A 153 8.15 -1.39 7.08
C HIS A 153 9.06 -1.33 5.85
N PHE A 154 10.09 -0.54 5.88
CA PHE A 154 10.95 -0.20 4.74
C PHE A 154 12.09 -1.21 4.57
N ALA A 155 12.06 -2.11 3.53
CA ALA A 155 11.04 -2.25 2.51
C ALA A 155 10.76 -3.73 2.20
N ALA A 156 9.71 -3.96 1.39
CA ALA A 156 9.34 -5.28 0.86
C ALA A 156 9.00 -6.35 1.92
N ASN A 157 8.45 -5.95 3.06
CA ASN A 157 7.88 -6.85 4.05
C ASN A 157 6.42 -7.20 3.66
N ASN A 158 6.24 -8.17 2.76
CA ASN A 158 4.97 -8.51 2.15
C ASN A 158 4.46 -9.91 2.53
N GLN A 159 5.03 -10.53 3.57
CA GLN A 159 4.64 -11.82 4.15
C GLN A 159 5.11 -11.93 5.59
N GLU A 160 4.40 -12.77 6.38
CA GLU A 160 4.78 -13.09 7.75
C GLU A 160 5.62 -14.37 7.83
N HIS A 161 5.44 -15.27 6.86
CA HIS A 161 6.24 -16.50 6.78
C HIS A 161 7.72 -16.19 6.74
N ARG A 162 8.45 -16.63 7.78
CA ARG A 162 9.91 -16.43 7.95
C ARG A 162 10.36 -14.97 7.79
N ARG A 163 9.53 -14.00 8.15
CA ARG A 163 9.76 -12.57 7.91
C ARG A 163 11.12 -12.04 8.37
N MET A 164 11.72 -12.66 9.41
CA MET A 164 13.01 -12.24 9.96
C MET A 164 14.22 -12.83 9.22
N SER A 165 14.02 -13.79 8.31
CA SER A 165 15.10 -14.43 7.55
C SER A 165 14.86 -14.47 6.04
N THR A 166 13.63 -14.21 5.59
CA THR A 166 13.27 -14.25 4.16
C THR A 166 14.08 -13.23 3.36
N ASN A 167 14.62 -13.71 2.21
CA ASN A 167 15.25 -12.88 1.20
C ASN A 167 14.27 -12.63 0.04
N ALA A 168 13.76 -11.41 -0.07
CA ALA A 168 12.94 -10.98 -1.18
C ALA A 168 13.80 -10.64 -2.39
N ILE A 169 13.63 -11.38 -3.49
CA ILE A 169 14.33 -11.13 -4.75
C ILE A 169 13.43 -10.34 -5.68
N ILE A 170 13.82 -9.09 -5.96
CA ILE A 170 13.05 -8.13 -6.73
C ILE A 170 13.98 -7.40 -7.70
N ASP A 171 13.63 -7.36 -8.99
CA ASP A 171 14.38 -6.55 -9.95
C ASP A 171 14.24 -5.05 -9.65
N GLU A 172 15.25 -4.28 -10.06
CA GLU A 172 15.35 -2.85 -9.71
C GLU A 172 14.15 -2.04 -10.18
N ARG A 173 13.64 -2.29 -11.38
CA ARG A 173 12.48 -1.57 -11.92
C ARG A 173 11.22 -1.84 -11.11
N THR A 174 10.93 -3.11 -10.84
CA THR A 174 9.80 -3.52 -9.98
C THR A 174 9.92 -2.95 -8.58
N LEU A 175 11.13 -2.99 -8.02
CA LEU A 175 11.39 -2.42 -6.70
C LEU A 175 11.04 -0.94 -6.65
N ARG A 176 11.49 -0.15 -7.65
CA ARG A 176 11.28 1.30 -7.73
C ARG A 176 9.83 1.68 -8.04
N GLU A 177 9.18 1.00 -8.98
CA GLU A 177 7.85 1.37 -9.46
C GLU A 177 6.72 0.89 -8.52
N ILE A 178 6.93 -0.18 -7.76
CA ILE A 178 5.91 -0.82 -6.91
C ILE A 178 6.26 -0.72 -5.43
N TYR A 179 7.35 -1.36 -4.98
CA TYR A 179 7.58 -1.60 -3.55
C TYR A 179 8.22 -0.42 -2.80
N LEU A 180 8.92 0.46 -3.50
CA LEU A 180 9.46 1.70 -2.94
C LEU A 180 8.59 2.92 -3.21
N ALA A 181 7.77 2.92 -4.27
CA ALA A 181 7.01 4.09 -4.70
C ALA A 181 6.00 4.59 -3.64
N SER A 182 5.40 3.70 -2.85
CA SER A 182 4.51 4.10 -1.74
C SER A 182 5.28 4.84 -0.63
N PHE A 183 6.50 4.41 -0.33
CA PHE A 183 7.39 5.08 0.63
C PHE A 183 7.92 6.40 0.07
N GLU A 184 8.38 6.42 -1.20
CA GLU A 184 8.85 7.62 -1.89
C GLU A 184 7.83 8.75 -1.78
N GLY A 185 6.57 8.47 -2.18
CA GLY A 185 5.52 9.47 -2.13
C GLY A 185 5.19 9.92 -0.71
N ALA A 186 5.13 9.01 0.26
CA ALA A 186 4.90 9.36 1.65
C ALA A 186 6.04 10.21 2.24
N VAL A 187 7.30 9.84 2.00
CA VAL A 187 8.48 10.58 2.50
C VAL A 187 8.56 11.97 1.89
N THR A 188 8.49 12.06 0.56
CA THR A 188 8.68 13.34 -0.15
C THR A 188 7.57 14.36 0.13
N GLN A 189 6.33 13.90 0.39
CA GLN A 189 5.20 14.78 0.67
C GLN A 189 5.07 15.16 2.15
N SER A 190 5.56 14.34 3.09
CA SER A 190 5.26 14.53 4.52
C SER A 190 6.47 14.59 5.45
N GLN A 191 7.65 14.15 5.02
CA GLN A 191 8.86 14.10 5.84
C GLN A 191 8.58 13.50 7.23
N PRO A 192 8.32 12.18 7.33
CA PRO A 192 8.11 11.52 8.61
C PRO A 192 9.31 11.74 9.53
N TRP A 193 9.09 11.82 10.85
CA TRP A 193 10.21 12.01 11.79
C TRP A 193 11.11 10.77 11.86
N SER A 194 10.56 9.60 11.58
CA SER A 194 11.35 8.38 11.42
C SER A 194 10.79 7.46 10.33
N VAL A 195 11.66 6.58 9.85
CA VAL A 195 11.33 5.43 9.00
C VAL A 195 11.79 4.17 9.74
N MET A 196 10.95 3.14 9.76
CA MET A 196 11.28 1.85 10.34
C MET A 196 11.74 0.89 9.26
N CYS A 197 12.98 0.38 9.34
CA CYS A 197 13.44 -0.67 8.44
C CYS A 197 12.69 -1.99 8.71
N SER A 198 12.53 -2.81 7.68
CA SER A 198 11.88 -4.11 7.79
C SER A 198 12.82 -5.21 8.31
N TYR A 199 12.25 -6.37 8.65
CA TYR A 199 13.00 -7.54 9.12
C TYR A 199 13.78 -8.28 8.03
N ASN A 200 13.22 -8.34 6.82
CA ASN A 200 13.65 -9.21 5.75
C ASN A 200 14.95 -8.75 5.08
N GLN A 201 15.56 -9.68 4.35
CA GLN A 201 16.56 -9.33 3.35
C GLN A 201 15.88 -8.87 2.06
N LEU A 202 16.56 -8.01 1.33
CA LEU A 202 16.23 -7.57 -0.02
C LEU A 202 17.44 -7.82 -0.92
N ASN A 203 17.28 -8.68 -1.94
CA ASN A 203 18.34 -9.05 -2.86
C ASN A 203 19.65 -9.51 -2.18
N GLY A 204 19.52 -10.23 -1.05
CA GLY A 204 20.63 -10.82 -0.31
C GLY A 204 21.21 -9.98 0.83
N GLU A 205 20.67 -8.78 1.08
CA GLU A 205 21.13 -7.88 2.13
C GLU A 205 19.97 -7.55 3.10
N TYR A 206 20.19 -7.61 4.42
CA TYR A 206 19.17 -7.21 5.39
C TYR A 206 18.83 -5.73 5.21
N ALA A 207 17.54 -5.41 5.25
CA ALA A 207 17.07 -4.03 5.12
C ALA A 207 17.71 -3.09 6.16
N SER A 208 17.99 -3.59 7.35
CA SER A 208 18.67 -2.86 8.43
C SER A 208 20.14 -2.52 8.13
N GLU A 209 20.77 -3.18 7.17
CA GLU A 209 22.20 -3.05 6.83
C GLU A 209 22.44 -2.48 5.43
N SER A 210 21.36 -2.20 4.69
CA SER A 210 21.44 -1.80 3.29
C SER A 210 21.74 -0.31 3.13
N GLU A 211 22.99 0.01 2.80
CA GLU A 211 23.40 1.38 2.42
C GLU A 211 22.59 1.88 1.24
N THR A 212 22.28 0.99 0.29
CA THR A 212 21.45 1.33 -0.87
C THR A 212 20.07 1.83 -0.46
N LEU A 213 19.39 1.11 0.44
CA LEU A 213 18.07 1.51 0.90
C LEU A 213 18.11 2.73 1.82
N LEU A 214 18.94 2.67 2.90
CA LEU A 214 18.85 3.60 4.01
C LEU A 214 19.59 4.93 3.75
N THR A 215 20.61 4.92 2.88
CA THR A 215 21.38 6.12 2.56
C THR A 215 21.08 6.58 1.13
N LYS A 216 21.38 5.78 0.11
CA LYS A 216 21.28 6.24 -1.29
C LYS A 216 19.84 6.56 -1.67
N VAL A 217 18.93 5.61 -1.50
CA VAL A 217 17.51 5.82 -1.89
C VAL A 217 16.82 6.76 -0.92
N LEU A 218 16.79 6.42 0.37
CA LEU A 218 16.00 7.16 1.33
C LEU A 218 16.49 8.60 1.55
N ARG A 219 17.81 8.80 1.65
CA ARG A 219 18.37 10.13 2.00
C ARG A 219 18.86 10.91 0.79
N GLU A 220 19.66 10.30 -0.08
CA GLU A 220 20.28 11.03 -1.19
C GLU A 220 19.28 11.30 -2.32
N GLU A 221 18.43 10.32 -2.67
CA GLU A 221 17.44 10.50 -3.72
C GLU A 221 16.16 11.20 -3.22
N TRP A 222 15.58 10.76 -2.07
CA TRP A 222 14.30 11.29 -1.59
C TRP A 222 14.42 12.44 -0.60
N GLY A 223 15.63 12.76 -0.13
CA GLY A 223 15.88 13.88 0.78
C GLY A 223 15.30 13.67 2.20
N PHE A 224 15.24 12.43 2.70
CA PHE A 224 14.76 12.16 4.05
C PHE A 224 15.66 12.78 5.12
N GLU A 225 15.08 13.58 6.01
CA GLU A 225 15.78 14.33 7.05
C GLU A 225 15.71 13.69 8.44
N GLY A 226 14.79 12.73 8.66
CA GLY A 226 14.57 12.10 9.95
C GLY A 226 15.61 11.03 10.31
N PHE A 227 15.30 10.21 11.31
CA PHE A 227 16.13 9.07 11.70
C PHE A 227 15.51 7.73 11.27
N VAL A 228 16.35 6.72 11.08
CA VAL A 228 15.90 5.35 10.85
C VAL A 228 15.93 4.58 12.15
N VAL A 229 14.82 3.92 12.50
CA VAL A 229 14.70 2.98 13.60
C VAL A 229 14.58 1.55 13.05
N SER A 230 15.15 0.58 13.76
CA SER A 230 14.92 -0.82 13.44
C SER A 230 13.48 -1.23 13.75
N ASP A 231 12.89 -2.15 12.99
CA ASP A 231 11.82 -2.96 13.54
C ASP A 231 12.35 -3.75 14.78
N TRP A 232 11.46 -4.17 15.69
CA TRP A 232 11.81 -4.71 17.01
C TRP A 232 12.58 -6.02 16.90
N GLY A 233 13.92 -5.92 17.02
CA GLY A 233 14.84 -7.04 16.85
C GLY A 233 15.33 -7.27 15.42
N ALA A 234 15.13 -6.32 14.48
CA ALA A 234 15.53 -6.45 13.09
C ALA A 234 17.03 -6.25 12.83
N VAL A 235 17.81 -5.79 13.80
CA VAL A 235 19.25 -5.58 13.62
C VAL A 235 19.98 -6.92 13.62
N ASN A 236 20.63 -7.25 12.48
CA ASN A 236 21.50 -8.42 12.37
C ASN A 236 22.95 -8.09 12.78
N GLU A 237 23.58 -7.10 12.11
CA GLU A 237 24.92 -6.62 12.47
C GLU A 237 24.92 -5.12 12.79
N ARG A 238 25.09 -4.78 14.08
CA ARG A 238 24.88 -3.41 14.60
C ARG A 238 25.80 -2.36 13.96
N VAL A 239 27.06 -2.70 13.75
CA VAL A 239 28.04 -1.75 13.17
C VAL A 239 27.71 -1.47 11.71
N LYS A 240 27.44 -2.51 10.92
CA LYS A 240 27.02 -2.37 9.54
C LYS A 240 25.72 -1.58 9.41
N ALA A 241 24.75 -1.86 10.30
CA ALA A 241 23.48 -1.14 10.33
C ALA A 241 23.70 0.37 10.55
N LEU A 242 24.55 0.74 11.49
CA LEU A 242 24.88 2.15 11.75
C LEU A 242 25.61 2.79 10.55
N GLN A 243 26.55 2.07 9.92
CA GLN A 243 27.22 2.52 8.71
C GLN A 243 26.26 2.74 7.54
N ALA A 244 25.26 1.87 7.41
CA ALA A 244 24.23 1.96 6.37
C ALA A 244 23.23 3.11 6.59
N GLY A 245 23.16 3.69 7.81
CA GLY A 245 22.26 4.80 8.13
C GLY A 245 21.09 4.45 9.05
N LEU A 246 21.18 3.33 9.81
CA LEU A 246 20.23 2.99 10.88
C LEU A 246 20.69 3.57 12.20
N GLU A 247 20.04 4.65 12.65
CA GLU A 247 20.43 5.37 13.83
C GLU A 247 20.03 4.64 15.12
N LEU A 248 18.77 4.20 15.26
CA LEU A 248 18.21 3.69 16.51
C LEU A 248 17.89 2.19 16.46
N GLU A 249 18.60 1.39 17.24
CA GLU A 249 18.27 -0.03 17.48
C GLU A 249 17.16 -0.17 18.53
N MET A 250 16.06 -0.86 18.21
CA MET A 250 14.98 -1.18 19.13
C MET A 250 14.63 -2.69 19.07
N PRO A 251 14.19 -3.29 20.19
CA PRO A 251 14.25 -2.76 21.55
C PRO A 251 15.69 -2.74 22.08
N SER A 252 15.86 -2.35 23.35
CA SER A 252 17.18 -2.40 24.00
C SER A 252 17.82 -3.77 23.87
N SER A 253 19.06 -3.80 23.37
CA SER A 253 19.91 -5.02 23.36
C SER A 253 20.66 -5.26 24.69
N GLY A 254 20.26 -4.56 25.76
CA GLY A 254 20.93 -4.67 27.06
C GLY A 254 22.38 -4.17 27.07
N GLY A 255 22.72 -3.25 26.14
CA GLY A 255 24.06 -2.67 26.00
C GLY A 255 25.00 -3.45 25.07
N ILE A 256 24.55 -4.56 24.48
CA ILE A 256 25.36 -5.34 23.54
C ILE A 256 25.64 -4.52 22.27
N GLY A 257 24.62 -3.88 21.71
CA GLY A 257 24.77 -3.01 20.55
C GLY A 257 25.69 -1.82 20.81
N ASP A 258 25.55 -1.18 21.98
CA ASP A 258 26.40 -0.06 22.41
C ASP A 258 27.89 -0.48 22.48
N ALA A 259 28.17 -1.63 23.11
CA ALA A 259 29.54 -2.15 23.25
C ALA A 259 30.18 -2.46 21.88
N LYS A 260 29.41 -2.99 20.93
CA LYS A 260 29.88 -3.20 19.54
C LYS A 260 30.25 -1.87 18.86
N ILE A 261 29.41 -0.83 19.00
CA ILE A 261 29.71 0.51 18.43
C ILE A 261 30.99 1.09 19.05
N VAL A 262 31.14 1.05 20.39
CA VAL A 262 32.32 1.54 21.09
C VAL A 262 33.59 0.80 20.64
N ALA A 263 33.52 -0.53 20.52
CA ALA A 263 34.64 -1.34 20.06
C ALA A 263 35.02 -1.00 18.60
N ALA A 264 34.05 -0.84 17.71
CA ALA A 264 34.27 -0.51 16.30
C ALA A 264 34.90 0.89 16.12
N VAL A 265 34.48 1.88 16.91
CA VAL A 265 35.11 3.21 16.90
C VAL A 265 36.56 3.13 17.40
N ASN A 266 36.81 2.41 18.50
CA ASN A 266 38.15 2.28 19.07
C ASN A 266 39.11 1.50 18.15
N SER A 267 38.61 0.57 17.33
CA SER A 267 39.41 -0.16 16.34
C SER A 267 39.58 0.60 15.02
N GLY A 268 38.83 1.65 14.78
CA GLY A 268 38.79 2.38 13.51
C GLY A 268 37.92 1.75 12.42
N GLU A 269 37.15 0.72 12.72
CA GLU A 269 36.15 0.10 11.84
C GLU A 269 34.97 1.03 11.56
N LEU A 270 34.55 1.79 12.60
CA LEU A 270 33.52 2.82 12.50
C LEU A 270 34.13 4.20 12.72
N SER A 271 33.88 5.15 11.82
CA SER A 271 34.35 6.53 12.03
C SER A 271 33.55 7.26 13.09
N MET A 272 34.21 8.12 13.90
CA MET A 272 33.53 8.99 14.84
C MET A 272 32.53 9.93 14.12
N GLU A 273 32.85 10.35 12.90
CA GLU A 273 31.97 11.20 12.09
C GLU A 273 30.64 10.50 11.76
N THR A 274 30.66 9.22 11.42
CA THR A 274 29.43 8.43 11.16
C THR A 274 28.57 8.32 12.42
N LEU A 275 29.19 8.06 13.58
CA LEU A 275 28.49 8.03 14.85
C LEU A 275 27.92 9.41 15.22
N ASP A 276 28.68 10.47 15.04
CA ASP A 276 28.25 11.83 15.35
C ASP A 276 27.07 12.26 14.45
N LYS A 277 27.03 11.90 13.17
CA LYS A 277 25.89 12.10 12.29
C LYS A 277 24.62 11.38 12.77
N ALA A 278 24.74 10.14 13.23
CA ALA A 278 23.63 9.40 13.80
C ALA A 278 23.08 10.08 15.07
N VAL A 279 23.98 10.45 15.96
CA VAL A 279 23.64 11.20 17.19
C VAL A 279 23.00 12.54 16.88
N GLU A 280 23.49 13.29 15.89
CA GLU A 280 22.91 14.56 15.47
C GLU A 280 21.43 14.42 15.04
N ARG A 281 21.11 13.38 14.25
CA ARG A 281 19.73 13.11 13.81
C ARG A 281 18.82 12.75 14.98
N LEU A 282 19.30 11.92 15.91
CA LEU A 282 18.56 11.55 17.11
C LEU A 282 18.35 12.77 18.04
N LEU A 283 19.35 13.58 18.25
CA LEU A 283 19.20 14.81 19.05
C LEU A 283 18.25 15.82 18.39
N SER A 284 18.29 15.93 17.06
CA SER A 284 17.36 16.80 16.30
C SER A 284 15.91 16.35 16.52
N PHE A 285 15.65 15.05 16.47
CA PHE A 285 14.34 14.48 16.81
C PHE A 285 13.96 14.75 18.28
N ILE A 286 14.86 14.46 19.22
CA ILE A 286 14.59 14.61 20.66
C ILE A 286 14.20 16.05 20.99
N PHE A 287 14.99 17.04 20.53
CA PHE A 287 14.71 18.44 20.81
C PHE A 287 13.49 18.98 20.03
N LYS A 288 13.22 18.46 18.82
CA LYS A 288 11.97 18.75 18.09
C LYS A 288 10.75 18.30 18.91
N ARG A 289 10.79 17.12 19.54
CA ARG A 289 9.71 16.64 20.42
C ARG A 289 9.59 17.50 21.67
N VAL A 290 10.70 17.81 22.33
CA VAL A 290 10.70 18.66 23.54
C VAL A 290 10.05 20.02 23.26
N GLU A 291 10.36 20.64 22.14
CA GLU A 291 9.77 21.91 21.73
C GLU A 291 8.26 21.82 21.47
N LYS A 292 7.81 20.68 20.91
CA LYS A 292 6.41 20.49 20.48
C LYS A 292 5.54 19.78 21.52
N ARG A 293 6.12 19.38 22.66
CA ARG A 293 5.38 18.72 23.74
C ARG A 293 4.34 19.67 24.30
N LYS A 294 3.11 19.19 24.48
CA LYS A 294 2.00 19.92 25.10
C LYS A 294 1.83 19.43 26.53
N GLU A 295 2.03 20.33 27.49
CA GLU A 295 1.77 20.01 28.91
C GLU A 295 0.27 19.90 29.15
N ASN A 296 -0.14 18.92 29.97
CA ASN A 296 -1.53 18.66 30.34
C ASN A 296 -2.47 18.51 29.11
N ALA A 297 -1.98 17.91 28.03
CA ALA A 297 -2.79 17.61 26.87
C ALA A 297 -3.94 16.65 27.24
N THR A 298 -5.10 16.87 26.67
CA THR A 298 -6.29 16.02 26.80
C THR A 298 -6.96 15.88 25.45
N PHE A 299 -7.84 14.90 25.30
CA PHE A 299 -8.65 14.71 24.10
C PHE A 299 -10.09 14.37 24.51
N ASP A 300 -11.04 14.54 23.57
CA ASP A 300 -12.45 14.26 23.77
C ASP A 300 -12.81 12.87 23.24
N LEU A 301 -13.09 11.92 24.15
CA LEU A 301 -13.42 10.53 23.82
C LEU A 301 -14.66 10.39 22.94
N GLU A 302 -15.70 11.20 23.20
CA GLU A 302 -16.93 11.12 22.42
C GLU A 302 -16.75 11.72 21.03
N GLN A 303 -15.97 12.79 20.90
CA GLN A 303 -15.60 13.37 19.61
C GLN A 303 -14.77 12.38 18.78
N HIS A 304 -13.78 11.71 19.39
CA HIS A 304 -12.96 10.71 18.70
C HIS A 304 -13.79 9.47 18.32
N HIS A 305 -14.74 9.04 19.18
CA HIS A 305 -15.66 7.96 18.84
C HIS A 305 -16.58 8.33 17.66
N ALA A 306 -17.12 9.55 17.66
CA ALA A 306 -17.93 10.05 16.54
C ALA A 306 -17.11 10.14 15.23
N LEU A 307 -15.83 10.54 15.33
CA LEU A 307 -14.91 10.50 14.18
C LEU A 307 -14.67 9.06 13.72
N ALA A 308 -14.44 8.10 14.61
CA ALA A 308 -14.29 6.69 14.26
C ALA A 308 -15.53 6.15 13.51
N ARG A 309 -16.76 6.53 13.94
CA ARG A 309 -18.01 6.18 13.24
C ARG A 309 -18.07 6.81 11.84
N LYS A 310 -17.72 8.11 11.71
CA LYS A 310 -17.65 8.81 10.42
C LYS A 310 -16.67 8.10 9.48
N VAL A 311 -15.48 7.79 9.97
CA VAL A 311 -14.44 7.13 9.17
C VAL A 311 -14.86 5.73 8.73
N ALA A 312 -15.42 4.92 9.63
CA ALA A 312 -15.90 3.58 9.33
C ALA A 312 -16.96 3.58 8.22
N ARG A 313 -18.00 4.41 8.35
CA ARG A 313 -19.08 4.48 7.35
C ARG A 313 -18.63 5.01 5.98
N GLU A 314 -17.57 5.82 5.91
CA GLU A 314 -16.99 6.32 4.66
C GLU A 314 -15.97 5.36 4.04
N SER A 315 -15.55 4.34 4.80
CA SER A 315 -14.60 3.32 4.39
C SER A 315 -15.26 2.02 3.92
N MET A 316 -16.45 1.70 4.41
CA MET A 316 -17.16 0.47 4.02
C MET A 316 -17.60 0.52 2.57
N VAL A 317 -17.46 -0.62 1.88
CA VAL A 317 -17.70 -0.73 0.44
C VAL A 317 -18.95 -1.57 0.17
N LEU A 318 -19.95 -0.98 -0.49
CA LEU A 318 -21.10 -1.72 -0.98
C LEU A 318 -20.71 -2.47 -2.26
N LEU A 319 -20.60 -3.81 -2.17
CA LEU A 319 -20.16 -4.67 -3.27
C LEU A 319 -21.32 -5.15 -4.15
N ARG A 320 -22.50 -5.31 -3.58
CA ARG A 320 -23.70 -5.79 -4.28
C ARG A 320 -24.94 -5.13 -3.68
N ASN A 321 -25.93 -4.79 -4.50
CA ASN A 321 -27.24 -4.28 -4.06
C ASN A 321 -28.30 -4.55 -5.14
N GLU A 322 -28.75 -5.80 -5.23
CA GLU A 322 -29.79 -6.20 -6.17
C GLU A 322 -31.15 -5.72 -5.73
N ASP A 323 -31.97 -5.37 -6.70
CA ASP A 323 -33.35 -4.88 -6.52
C ASP A 323 -33.44 -3.66 -5.57
N ASN A 324 -32.31 -3.00 -5.28
CA ASN A 324 -32.20 -1.91 -4.30
C ASN A 324 -32.72 -2.32 -2.92
N ILE A 325 -32.40 -3.54 -2.45
CA ILE A 325 -32.78 -4.01 -1.12
C ILE A 325 -32.24 -3.12 -0.01
N LEU A 326 -31.07 -2.53 -0.22
CA LEU A 326 -30.50 -1.48 0.62
C LEU A 326 -30.79 -0.10 0.00
N PRO A 327 -31.09 0.91 0.84
CA PRO A 327 -31.18 0.86 2.30
C PRO A 327 -32.47 0.17 2.77
N LEU A 328 -32.36 -0.52 3.92
CA LEU A 328 -33.48 -1.18 4.59
C LEU A 328 -34.56 -0.17 5.05
N ALA A 329 -35.79 -0.59 5.02
CA ALA A 329 -36.88 0.15 5.69
C ALA A 329 -36.74 0.04 7.22
N LYS A 330 -37.04 1.12 7.94
CA LYS A 330 -37.07 1.12 9.41
C LYS A 330 -38.41 0.55 9.97
N THR A 331 -38.95 -0.48 9.27
CA THR A 331 -40.19 -1.16 9.62
C THR A 331 -40.10 -2.63 9.25
N GLY A 332 -41.01 -3.46 9.79
CA GLY A 332 -41.05 -4.90 9.51
C GLY A 332 -40.14 -5.70 10.45
N THR A 333 -39.86 -6.93 10.10
CA THR A 333 -39.08 -7.88 10.90
C THR A 333 -37.76 -8.20 10.21
N LEU A 334 -36.65 -7.98 10.90
CA LEU A 334 -35.32 -8.27 10.43
C LEU A 334 -34.68 -9.41 11.25
N ALA A 335 -34.17 -10.42 10.59
CA ALA A 335 -33.37 -11.47 11.20
C ALA A 335 -31.89 -11.06 11.18
N ILE A 336 -31.29 -10.86 12.34
CA ILE A 336 -29.87 -10.55 12.51
C ILE A 336 -29.17 -11.84 12.91
N ILE A 337 -28.31 -12.36 12.04
CA ILE A 337 -27.72 -13.68 12.20
C ILE A 337 -26.21 -13.60 12.12
N GLY A 338 -25.55 -14.22 13.07
CA GLY A 338 -24.10 -14.25 13.18
C GLY A 338 -23.57 -13.60 14.45
N GLU A 339 -22.64 -14.25 15.13
CA GLU A 339 -22.12 -13.79 16.42
C GLU A 339 -21.39 -12.46 16.29
N PHE A 340 -20.81 -12.12 15.14
CA PHE A 340 -20.18 -10.83 14.89
C PHE A 340 -21.15 -9.62 14.97
N ALA A 341 -22.45 -9.84 14.91
CA ALA A 341 -23.43 -8.76 15.14
C ALA A 341 -23.37 -8.20 16.57
N LYS A 342 -23.04 -9.04 17.55
CA LYS A 342 -22.95 -8.68 18.98
C LYS A 342 -21.53 -8.64 19.52
N LYS A 343 -20.63 -9.40 18.91
CA LYS A 343 -19.21 -9.45 19.25
C LYS A 343 -18.39 -9.13 17.97
N PRO A 344 -18.26 -7.86 17.64
CA PRO A 344 -17.70 -7.47 16.34
C PRO A 344 -16.24 -7.88 16.18
N ARG A 345 -15.87 -8.31 14.99
CA ARG A 345 -14.50 -8.41 14.51
C ARG A 345 -14.12 -7.03 13.93
N TYR A 346 -13.43 -6.20 14.68
CA TYR A 346 -13.26 -4.77 14.38
C TYR A 346 -11.81 -4.34 14.16
N GLN A 347 -10.83 -5.16 14.49
CA GLN A 347 -9.39 -4.89 14.31
C GLN A 347 -8.60 -6.17 14.07
N GLY A 348 -7.34 -6.04 13.62
CA GLY A 348 -6.39 -7.15 13.45
C GLY A 348 -5.64 -7.50 14.73
N GLY A 349 -4.93 -8.62 14.70
CA GLY A 349 -4.08 -9.09 15.81
C GLY A 349 -2.62 -8.67 15.66
N GLY A 350 -1.86 -8.73 16.76
CA GLY A 350 -0.43 -8.40 16.80
C GLY A 350 -0.12 -7.04 17.39
N SER A 351 0.99 -6.44 16.97
CA SER A 351 1.50 -5.16 17.48
C SER A 351 0.54 -3.98 17.32
N SER A 352 -0.37 -4.03 16.36
CA SER A 352 -1.38 -2.99 16.13
C SER A 352 -2.65 -3.11 16.98
N HIS A 353 -2.76 -4.12 17.86
CA HIS A 353 -3.96 -4.38 18.65
C HIS A 353 -4.21 -3.30 19.72
N VAL A 354 -5.31 -2.55 19.60
CA VAL A 354 -5.73 -1.44 20.46
C VAL A 354 -6.70 -1.92 21.52
N ASN A 355 -6.58 -1.40 22.75
CA ASN A 355 -7.60 -1.54 23.78
C ASN A 355 -8.63 -0.38 23.61
N PRO A 356 -9.83 -0.64 23.05
CA PRO A 356 -10.74 0.44 22.66
C PRO A 356 -11.38 1.12 23.87
N THR A 357 -11.58 2.44 23.79
CA THR A 357 -12.29 3.21 24.82
C THR A 357 -13.78 2.87 24.89
N LYS A 358 -14.35 2.44 23.76
CA LYS A 358 -15.75 2.05 23.57
C LYS A 358 -15.83 1.03 22.44
N LEU A 359 -16.83 0.19 22.41
CA LEU A 359 -17.07 -0.74 21.33
C LEU A 359 -18.56 -0.85 21.04
N ASP A 360 -18.98 -0.46 19.85
CA ASP A 360 -20.36 -0.57 19.39
C ASP A 360 -20.61 -1.95 18.80
N ASP A 361 -21.70 -2.60 19.22
CA ASP A 361 -22.21 -3.80 18.54
C ASP A 361 -23.29 -3.43 17.51
N ALA A 362 -23.30 -4.11 16.37
CA ALA A 362 -24.21 -3.79 15.28
C ALA A 362 -25.68 -4.07 15.64
N PHE A 363 -25.95 -5.08 16.45
CA PHE A 363 -27.32 -5.44 16.82
C PHE A 363 -27.98 -4.31 17.62
N ALA A 364 -27.32 -3.79 18.64
CA ALA A 364 -27.82 -2.69 19.45
C ALA A 364 -27.95 -1.38 18.66
N GLU A 365 -26.93 -1.07 17.85
CA GLU A 365 -26.94 0.14 17.01
C GLU A 365 -28.03 0.10 15.92
N MET A 366 -28.28 -1.05 15.30
CA MET A 366 -29.38 -1.20 14.34
C MET A 366 -30.76 -0.99 15.01
N GLN A 367 -30.94 -1.52 16.22
CA GLN A 367 -32.16 -1.25 17.00
C GLN A 367 -32.32 0.24 17.33
N ALA A 368 -31.25 0.90 17.72
CA ALA A 368 -31.27 2.33 18.04
C ALA A 368 -31.63 3.20 16.83
N VAL A 369 -31.04 2.89 15.64
CA VAL A 369 -31.30 3.65 14.41
C VAL A 369 -32.69 3.40 13.84
N ALA A 370 -33.21 2.16 13.88
CA ALA A 370 -34.54 1.82 13.37
C ALA A 370 -35.66 2.26 14.31
N GLY A 371 -35.42 2.32 15.62
CA GLY A 371 -36.41 2.62 16.65
C GLY A 371 -37.50 1.53 16.80
N ASP A 372 -38.62 1.86 17.44
CA ASP A 372 -39.67 0.90 17.80
C ASP A 372 -40.53 0.40 16.61
N SER A 373 -40.27 0.91 15.40
CA SER A 373 -41.08 0.57 14.22
C SER A 373 -40.63 -0.71 13.51
N ALA A 374 -39.44 -1.21 13.81
CA ALA A 374 -38.89 -2.47 13.30
C ALA A 374 -38.74 -3.50 14.43
N SER A 375 -38.95 -4.77 14.10
CA SER A 375 -38.72 -5.89 15.00
C SER A 375 -37.41 -6.59 14.62
N PHE A 376 -36.62 -6.97 15.61
CA PHE A 376 -35.33 -7.65 15.41
C PHE A 376 -35.34 -9.05 16.05
N LEU A 377 -35.11 -10.04 15.23
CA LEU A 377 -34.85 -11.42 15.66
C LEU A 377 -33.36 -11.66 15.64
N TYR A 378 -32.84 -12.49 16.53
CA TYR A 378 -31.41 -12.79 16.58
C TYR A 378 -31.17 -14.30 16.63
N ALA A 379 -30.19 -14.77 15.85
CA ALA A 379 -29.62 -16.10 15.98
C ALA A 379 -28.07 -16.03 15.92
N GLN A 380 -27.41 -16.84 16.75
CA GLN A 380 -25.96 -16.85 16.81
C GLN A 380 -25.29 -17.35 15.52
N GLY A 381 -25.87 -18.40 14.90
CA GLY A 381 -25.46 -18.92 13.59
C GLY A 381 -24.19 -19.78 13.59
N TYR A 382 -23.16 -19.39 14.31
CA TYR A 382 -21.86 -20.08 14.42
C TYR A 382 -21.17 -19.78 15.75
N ASP A 383 -20.10 -20.53 16.07
CA ASP A 383 -19.24 -20.30 17.23
C ASP A 383 -17.95 -19.57 16.78
N LEU A 384 -17.55 -18.50 17.47
CA LEU A 384 -16.32 -17.75 17.16
C LEU A 384 -15.03 -18.55 17.39
N ASN A 385 -15.07 -19.50 18.32
CA ASN A 385 -13.91 -20.27 18.73
C ASN A 385 -13.78 -21.63 18.00
N SER A 386 -14.72 -21.93 17.09
CA SER A 386 -14.75 -23.21 16.38
C SER A 386 -15.16 -23.00 14.91
N ASN A 387 -14.47 -23.69 14.01
CA ASN A 387 -14.83 -23.77 12.60
C ASN A 387 -15.79 -24.94 12.30
N GLU A 388 -16.17 -25.71 13.33
CA GLU A 388 -17.09 -26.84 13.18
C GLU A 388 -18.51 -26.39 12.89
N ILE A 389 -19.19 -27.15 12.01
CA ILE A 389 -20.57 -26.89 11.67
C ILE A 389 -21.47 -27.39 12.81
N ASN A 390 -22.20 -26.46 13.45
CA ASN A 390 -23.16 -26.76 14.51
C ASN A 390 -24.58 -26.79 13.94
N SER A 391 -25.16 -27.97 13.84
CA SER A 391 -26.49 -28.17 13.26
C SER A 391 -27.63 -27.52 14.06
N GLU A 392 -27.48 -27.34 15.37
CA GLU A 392 -28.50 -26.67 16.21
C GLU A 392 -28.51 -25.16 15.93
N LEU A 393 -27.31 -24.54 15.85
CA LEU A 393 -27.19 -23.11 15.50
C LEU A 393 -27.67 -22.83 14.06
N LEU A 394 -27.41 -23.74 13.11
CA LEU A 394 -27.95 -23.61 11.75
C LEU A 394 -29.46 -23.68 11.70
N LYS A 395 -30.07 -24.61 12.47
CA LYS A 395 -31.52 -24.73 12.56
C LYS A 395 -32.17 -23.50 13.18
N GLU A 396 -31.59 -22.99 14.27
CA GLU A 396 -32.06 -21.74 14.90
C GLU A 396 -31.99 -20.56 13.90
N ALA A 397 -30.89 -20.47 13.13
CA ALA A 397 -30.73 -19.45 12.11
C ALA A 397 -31.79 -19.55 10.99
N GLN A 398 -32.12 -20.77 10.52
CA GLN A 398 -33.17 -21.00 9.54
C GLN A 398 -34.55 -20.59 10.08
N GLU A 399 -34.89 -21.02 11.31
CA GLU A 399 -36.17 -20.69 11.94
C GLU A 399 -36.31 -19.15 12.13
N THR A 400 -35.20 -18.49 12.50
CA THR A 400 -35.15 -17.03 12.66
C THR A 400 -35.31 -16.31 11.31
N ALA A 401 -34.63 -16.77 10.27
CA ALA A 401 -34.68 -16.18 8.93
C ALA A 401 -36.03 -16.36 8.24
N GLN A 402 -36.69 -17.51 8.41
CA GLN A 402 -37.97 -17.83 7.77
C GLN A 402 -39.11 -16.90 8.21
N GLY A 403 -39.02 -16.38 9.44
CA GLY A 403 -40.03 -15.48 10.01
C GLY A 403 -39.82 -13.99 9.73
N ALA A 404 -38.80 -13.63 8.97
CA ALA A 404 -38.37 -12.26 8.76
C ALA A 404 -38.58 -11.78 7.32
N ASP A 405 -38.74 -10.45 7.14
CA ASP A 405 -38.83 -9.81 5.82
C ASP A 405 -37.47 -9.81 5.09
N ALA A 406 -36.38 -9.76 5.86
CA ALA A 406 -35.02 -9.91 5.35
C ALA A 406 -34.09 -10.50 6.43
N ALA A 407 -33.00 -11.15 6.00
CA ALA A 407 -31.94 -11.64 6.88
C ALA A 407 -30.63 -10.88 6.63
N VAL A 408 -30.03 -10.36 7.69
CA VAL A 408 -28.71 -9.73 7.68
C VAL A 408 -27.73 -10.69 8.37
N LEU A 409 -26.81 -11.24 7.60
CA LEU A 409 -25.78 -12.17 8.06
C LEU A 409 -24.48 -11.44 8.31
N PHE A 410 -23.97 -11.52 9.53
CA PHE A 410 -22.67 -10.99 9.92
C PHE A 410 -21.61 -12.09 9.84
N LEU A 411 -20.70 -11.97 8.88
CA LEU A 411 -19.72 -12.99 8.54
C LEU A 411 -18.34 -12.37 8.42
N GLY A 412 -17.30 -13.18 8.33
CA GLY A 412 -15.94 -12.66 8.14
C GLY A 412 -14.87 -13.66 8.57
N LEU A 413 -13.67 -13.14 8.81
CA LEU A 413 -12.53 -13.91 9.23
C LEU A 413 -12.33 -13.74 10.76
N PRO A 414 -12.35 -14.84 11.55
CA PRO A 414 -11.96 -14.80 12.96
C PRO A 414 -10.51 -14.36 13.16
N ASP A 415 -10.13 -13.95 14.37
CA ASP A 415 -8.78 -13.52 14.75
C ASP A 415 -7.69 -14.54 14.37
N SER A 416 -8.03 -15.84 14.41
CA SER A 416 -7.12 -16.92 14.05
C SER A 416 -6.78 -17.02 12.56
N TYR A 417 -7.46 -16.25 11.68
CA TYR A 417 -7.24 -16.29 10.23
C TYR A 417 -6.26 -15.23 9.75
N GLU A 418 -6.19 -14.08 10.39
CA GLU A 418 -5.32 -12.96 9.98
C GLU A 418 -4.76 -12.26 11.21
N SER A 419 -3.44 -12.21 11.29
CA SER A 419 -2.70 -11.56 12.37
C SER A 419 -1.26 -11.33 11.94
N GLU A 420 -0.58 -10.45 12.62
CA GLU A 420 0.88 -10.45 12.63
C GLU A 420 1.42 -11.79 13.15
N GLY A 421 2.49 -12.29 12.50
CA GLY A 421 3.20 -13.51 12.87
C GLY A 421 2.87 -14.74 12.01
N TYR A 422 1.79 -14.73 11.24
CA TYR A 422 1.45 -15.81 10.31
C TYR A 422 0.62 -15.34 9.12
N ASP A 423 0.74 -16.06 8.01
CA ASP A 423 -0.01 -15.83 6.78
C ASP A 423 -1.22 -16.76 6.68
N ARG A 424 -2.24 -16.34 5.93
CA ARG A 424 -3.37 -17.18 5.55
C ARG A 424 -2.94 -18.28 4.59
N SER A 425 -3.66 -19.39 4.58
CA SER A 425 -3.44 -20.51 3.64
C SER A 425 -4.46 -20.57 2.50
N HIS A 426 -5.57 -19.85 2.61
CA HIS A 426 -6.68 -19.82 1.63
C HIS A 426 -7.49 -18.52 1.77
N LEU A 427 -8.34 -18.25 0.77
CA LEU A 427 -9.23 -17.08 0.76
C LEU A 427 -10.67 -17.38 1.20
N SER A 428 -10.98 -18.63 1.57
CA SER A 428 -12.33 -19.02 1.97
C SER A 428 -12.71 -18.50 3.33
N LEU A 429 -13.99 -18.17 3.52
CA LEU A 429 -14.60 -18.04 4.83
C LEU A 429 -14.52 -19.37 5.62
N PRO A 430 -14.65 -19.33 6.97
CA PRO A 430 -14.83 -20.52 7.78
C PRO A 430 -15.95 -21.43 7.24
N GLU A 431 -15.78 -22.76 7.37
CA GLU A 431 -16.79 -23.74 6.92
C GLU A 431 -18.15 -23.52 7.61
N SER A 432 -18.14 -23.14 8.90
CA SER A 432 -19.35 -22.79 9.65
C SER A 432 -20.10 -21.61 9.04
N HIS A 433 -19.39 -20.58 8.57
CA HIS A 433 -19.99 -19.41 7.91
C HIS A 433 -20.58 -19.76 6.53
N LYS A 434 -19.88 -20.59 5.75
CA LYS A 434 -20.38 -21.06 4.44
C LYS A 434 -21.61 -21.92 4.59
N ALA A 435 -21.64 -22.81 5.60
CA ALA A 435 -22.79 -23.63 5.93
C ALA A 435 -23.99 -22.79 6.35
N LEU A 436 -23.75 -21.71 7.11
CA LEU A 436 -24.79 -20.77 7.53
C LEU A 436 -25.46 -20.07 6.35
N ILE A 437 -24.67 -19.52 5.40
CA ILE A 437 -25.22 -18.89 4.20
C ILE A 437 -26.12 -19.88 3.44
N LYS A 438 -25.63 -21.10 3.24
CA LYS A 438 -26.37 -22.13 2.53
C LYS A 438 -27.68 -22.48 3.25
N ALA A 439 -27.65 -22.69 4.56
CA ALA A 439 -28.82 -23.03 5.35
C ALA A 439 -29.87 -21.92 5.32
N VAL A 440 -29.46 -20.66 5.48
CA VAL A 440 -30.40 -19.52 5.42
C VAL A 440 -30.98 -19.37 4.02
N ALA A 441 -30.21 -19.57 2.97
CA ALA A 441 -30.67 -19.46 1.58
C ALA A 441 -31.73 -20.52 1.18
N GLU A 442 -31.89 -21.58 1.95
CA GLU A 442 -32.96 -22.57 1.74
C GLU A 442 -34.34 -22.05 2.15
N VAL A 443 -34.40 -21.00 2.99
CA VAL A 443 -35.64 -20.50 3.59
C VAL A 443 -35.89 -19.00 3.42
N GLN A 444 -34.90 -18.25 2.91
CA GLN A 444 -34.95 -16.80 2.77
C GLN A 444 -34.19 -16.34 1.51
N ASP A 445 -34.85 -15.53 0.68
CA ASP A 445 -34.27 -14.97 -0.56
C ASP A 445 -33.71 -13.54 -0.37
N GLN A 446 -34.17 -12.83 0.67
CA GLN A 446 -33.75 -11.45 0.95
C GLN A 446 -32.57 -11.44 1.92
N ILE A 447 -31.41 -11.91 1.44
CA ILE A 447 -30.19 -12.05 2.23
C ILE A 447 -29.23 -10.89 1.98
N ILE A 448 -28.83 -10.23 3.06
CA ILE A 448 -27.81 -9.20 3.10
C ILE A 448 -26.63 -9.73 3.89
N VAL A 449 -25.42 -9.61 3.37
CA VAL A 449 -24.20 -10.03 4.08
C VAL A 449 -23.38 -8.80 4.44
N VAL A 450 -22.96 -8.72 5.70
CA VAL A 450 -21.97 -7.77 6.21
C VAL A 450 -20.71 -8.54 6.51
N LEU A 451 -19.60 -8.15 5.90
CA LEU A 451 -18.31 -8.80 6.01
C LEU A 451 -17.37 -8.07 6.97
N SER A 452 -16.59 -8.84 7.73
CA SER A 452 -15.55 -8.37 8.63
C SER A 452 -14.26 -9.16 8.34
N ASN A 453 -13.38 -8.60 7.51
CA ASN A 453 -12.10 -9.21 7.10
C ASN A 453 -11.08 -8.12 6.77
N GLY A 454 -9.80 -8.39 6.99
CA GLY A 454 -8.73 -7.43 6.72
C GLY A 454 -8.12 -7.54 5.32
N SER A 455 -8.52 -8.56 4.55
CA SER A 455 -8.02 -8.87 3.22
C SER A 455 -9.06 -9.60 2.38
N PRO A 456 -8.92 -9.70 1.04
CA PRO A 456 -9.91 -10.31 0.16
C PRO A 456 -10.30 -11.74 0.54
N ILE A 457 -11.54 -12.08 0.25
CA ILE A 457 -12.09 -13.43 0.39
C ILE A 457 -12.74 -13.89 -0.91
N GLU A 458 -12.78 -15.22 -1.12
CA GLU A 458 -13.59 -15.85 -2.18
C GLU A 458 -15.06 -15.88 -1.79
N MET A 459 -15.95 -15.57 -2.75
CA MET A 459 -17.40 -15.52 -2.50
C MET A 459 -18.19 -16.45 -3.44
N PRO A 460 -17.96 -17.78 -3.41
CA PRO A 460 -18.73 -18.71 -4.25
C PRO A 460 -20.23 -18.70 -3.92
N TRP A 461 -20.58 -18.16 -2.78
CA TRP A 461 -21.94 -18.00 -2.26
C TRP A 461 -22.64 -16.71 -2.70
N LEU A 462 -21.96 -15.82 -3.41
CA LEU A 462 -22.43 -14.46 -3.76
C LEU A 462 -23.84 -14.47 -4.39
N ASN A 463 -24.15 -15.46 -5.23
CA ASN A 463 -25.43 -15.58 -5.91
C ASN A 463 -26.62 -15.92 -4.99
N HIS A 464 -26.36 -16.28 -3.74
CA HIS A 464 -27.40 -16.49 -2.72
C HIS A 464 -27.77 -15.20 -1.96
N THR A 465 -27.16 -14.08 -2.31
CA THR A 465 -27.32 -12.81 -1.58
C THR A 465 -27.90 -11.71 -2.47
N LYS A 466 -28.67 -10.82 -1.89
CA LYS A 466 -29.16 -9.60 -2.55
C LYS A 466 -28.22 -8.41 -2.36
N ALA A 467 -27.57 -8.32 -1.20
CA ALA A 467 -26.59 -7.27 -0.96
C ALA A 467 -25.39 -7.79 -0.17
N VAL A 468 -24.23 -7.16 -0.41
CA VAL A 468 -22.99 -7.43 0.31
C VAL A 468 -22.34 -6.09 0.66
N LEU A 469 -22.10 -5.88 1.94
CA LEU A 469 -21.36 -4.74 2.48
C LEU A 469 -20.03 -5.25 3.03
N GLU A 470 -18.92 -4.84 2.42
CA GLU A 470 -17.57 -5.09 2.91
C GLU A 470 -17.23 -4.06 3.97
N GLY A 471 -17.19 -4.49 5.23
CA GLY A 471 -16.91 -3.63 6.36
C GLY A 471 -15.44 -3.51 6.69
N TYR A 472 -14.61 -4.37 6.16
CA TYR A 472 -13.21 -4.54 6.59
C TYR A 472 -13.11 -4.72 8.11
N LEU A 473 -12.09 -4.16 8.74
CA LEU A 473 -11.94 -4.08 10.19
C LEU A 473 -12.18 -2.62 10.61
N GLY A 474 -13.44 -2.31 10.91
CA GLY A 474 -13.98 -0.95 10.96
C GLY A 474 -13.76 -0.19 12.26
N GLY A 475 -12.94 -0.69 13.21
CA GLY A 475 -12.63 -0.01 14.46
C GLY A 475 -13.78 -0.03 15.48
N GLN A 476 -13.61 0.76 16.55
CA GLN A 476 -14.50 0.71 17.72
C GLN A 476 -15.95 1.14 17.47
N ALA A 477 -16.21 1.91 16.42
CA ALA A 477 -17.55 2.38 16.06
C ALA A 477 -18.16 1.60 14.87
N PHE A 478 -17.68 0.38 14.63
CA PHE A 478 -18.06 -0.48 13.52
C PHE A 478 -19.58 -0.74 13.48
N GLY A 479 -20.16 -1.10 14.62
CA GLY A 479 -21.60 -1.39 14.72
C GLY A 479 -22.47 -0.20 14.32
N GLY A 480 -22.15 0.99 14.83
CA GLY A 480 -22.87 2.21 14.50
C GLY A 480 -22.76 2.60 13.03
N ALA A 481 -21.58 2.44 12.43
CA ALA A 481 -21.36 2.72 11.01
C ALA A 481 -22.16 1.78 10.10
N ILE A 482 -22.22 0.47 10.44
CA ILE A 482 -23.07 -0.51 9.72
C ILE A 482 -24.55 -0.10 9.79
N ALA A 483 -25.04 0.25 10.96
CA ALA A 483 -26.43 0.68 11.14
C ALA A 483 -26.76 1.91 10.28
N ASP A 484 -25.89 2.92 10.27
CA ASP A 484 -26.05 4.12 9.44
C ASP A 484 -26.17 3.78 7.94
N LEU A 485 -25.32 2.87 7.45
CA LEU A 485 -25.32 2.46 6.04
C LEU A 485 -26.53 1.59 5.71
N LEU A 486 -26.82 0.56 6.50
CA LEU A 486 -27.91 -0.37 6.21
C LEU A 486 -29.28 0.33 6.18
N PHE A 487 -29.50 1.34 7.02
CA PHE A 487 -30.76 2.10 7.05
C PHE A 487 -30.73 3.39 6.22
N GLY A 488 -29.60 3.66 5.52
CA GLY A 488 -29.50 4.80 4.59
C GLY A 488 -29.47 6.18 5.24
N GLU A 489 -28.97 6.28 6.49
CA GLU A 489 -28.64 7.57 7.12
C GLU A 489 -27.59 8.31 6.29
N VAL A 490 -26.69 7.54 5.66
CA VAL A 490 -25.74 8.01 4.66
C VAL A 490 -25.67 7.03 3.49
N SER A 491 -25.31 7.52 2.31
CA SER A 491 -25.02 6.66 1.15
C SER A 491 -23.62 6.05 1.27
N PRO A 492 -23.43 4.76 0.97
CA PRO A 492 -22.11 4.16 0.87
C PRO A 492 -21.22 4.92 -0.12
N SER A 493 -19.95 5.07 0.23
CA SER A 493 -19.00 5.84 -0.59
C SER A 493 -17.60 5.26 -0.62
N GLY A 494 -17.37 4.16 0.07
CA GLY A 494 -16.11 3.43 0.05
C GLY A 494 -15.86 2.82 -1.33
N LYS A 495 -14.59 2.72 -1.71
CA LYS A 495 -14.10 2.08 -2.93
C LYS A 495 -12.99 1.11 -2.57
N LEU A 496 -12.95 -0.07 -3.18
CA LEU A 496 -11.90 -1.06 -2.91
C LEU A 496 -10.52 -0.49 -3.19
N ALA A 497 -9.63 -0.62 -2.25
CA ALA A 497 -8.21 -0.26 -2.39
C ALA A 497 -7.34 -1.44 -2.88
N GLU A 498 -7.98 -2.55 -3.18
CA GLU A 498 -7.38 -3.79 -3.69
C GLU A 498 -8.39 -4.58 -4.51
N THR A 499 -7.88 -5.39 -5.44
CA THR A 499 -8.69 -6.27 -6.28
C THR A 499 -9.13 -7.51 -5.49
N PHE A 500 -10.41 -7.86 -5.54
CA PHE A 500 -10.93 -9.12 -5.02
C PHE A 500 -10.91 -10.18 -6.13
N PRO A 501 -10.07 -11.22 -6.03
CA PRO A 501 -10.05 -12.29 -7.03
C PRO A 501 -11.25 -13.21 -6.91
N GLN A 502 -11.62 -13.90 -7.98
CA GLN A 502 -12.64 -14.96 -7.91
C GLN A 502 -12.14 -16.17 -7.13
N LYS A 503 -10.85 -16.47 -7.25
CA LYS A 503 -10.16 -17.57 -6.54
C LYS A 503 -8.68 -17.24 -6.34
N LEU A 504 -8.07 -17.87 -5.34
CA LEU A 504 -6.67 -17.65 -4.99
C LEU A 504 -5.71 -17.87 -6.18
N SER A 505 -5.97 -18.87 -7.02
CA SER A 505 -5.10 -19.18 -8.17
C SER A 505 -5.09 -18.11 -9.25
N ASP A 506 -5.98 -17.12 -9.20
CA ASP A 506 -6.00 -15.98 -10.11
C ASP A 506 -5.07 -14.85 -9.63
N ASN A 507 -4.55 -14.93 -8.39
CA ASN A 507 -3.64 -13.93 -7.86
C ASN A 507 -2.23 -14.07 -8.46
N PRO A 508 -1.57 -12.98 -8.88
CA PRO A 508 -0.25 -13.02 -9.51
C PRO A 508 0.84 -13.67 -8.65
N SER A 509 0.75 -13.57 -7.33
CA SER A 509 1.73 -14.17 -6.41
C SER A 509 1.52 -15.65 -6.14
N PHE A 510 0.43 -16.27 -6.63
CA PHE A 510 0.01 -17.62 -6.27
C PHE A 510 1.12 -18.69 -6.37
N LEU A 511 1.94 -18.63 -7.41
CA LEU A 511 3.01 -19.61 -7.63
C LEU A 511 4.31 -19.30 -6.85
N ASN A 512 4.44 -18.10 -6.31
CA ASN A 512 5.69 -17.63 -5.71
C ASN A 512 5.54 -17.21 -4.24
N PHE A 513 4.33 -17.29 -3.67
CA PHE A 513 4.07 -17.00 -2.27
C PHE A 513 3.88 -18.30 -1.48
N PRO A 514 4.50 -18.47 -0.32
CA PRO A 514 5.42 -17.57 0.39
C PRO A 514 6.90 -17.75 0.00
N GLY A 515 7.22 -18.49 -1.06
CA GLY A 515 8.57 -18.78 -1.51
C GLY A 515 9.06 -20.18 -1.09
N GLU A 516 10.33 -20.45 -1.32
CA GLU A 516 11.00 -21.71 -1.00
C GLU A 516 12.19 -21.47 -0.06
N GLY A 517 12.22 -22.17 1.09
CA GLY A 517 13.25 -21.97 2.11
C GLY A 517 13.23 -20.54 2.66
N ASP A 518 14.34 -19.84 2.56
CA ASP A 518 14.46 -18.43 2.96
C ASP A 518 14.39 -17.46 1.78
N THR A 519 13.93 -17.88 0.60
CA THR A 519 13.90 -17.04 -0.59
C THR A 519 12.50 -16.95 -1.16
N VAL A 520 12.06 -15.74 -1.47
CA VAL A 520 10.84 -15.47 -2.21
C VAL A 520 11.16 -14.58 -3.41
N GLU A 521 10.84 -15.05 -4.62
CA GLU A 521 11.02 -14.29 -5.84
C GLU A 521 9.72 -13.57 -6.21
N TYR A 522 9.79 -12.28 -6.49
CA TYR A 522 8.64 -11.47 -6.92
C TYR A 522 8.53 -11.50 -8.45
N LYS A 523 8.23 -12.72 -8.97
CA LYS A 523 8.25 -13.00 -10.42
C LYS A 523 7.16 -12.31 -11.22
N GLU A 524 6.11 -11.88 -10.56
CA GLU A 524 5.04 -11.08 -11.16
C GLU A 524 5.51 -9.70 -11.61
N GLY A 525 6.65 -9.22 -11.10
CA GLY A 525 7.23 -7.93 -11.47
C GLY A 525 6.27 -6.78 -11.17
N LEU A 526 6.07 -5.91 -12.15
CA LEU A 526 5.16 -4.75 -12.05
C LEU A 526 3.68 -5.13 -11.92
N PHE A 527 3.35 -6.41 -12.18
CA PHE A 527 1.95 -6.84 -12.31
C PHE A 527 1.39 -7.31 -10.97
N VAL A 528 1.18 -6.36 -10.06
CA VAL A 528 0.50 -6.54 -8.78
C VAL A 528 -0.92 -5.98 -8.86
N GLY A 529 -1.89 -6.68 -8.25
CA GLY A 529 -3.27 -6.24 -8.21
C GLY A 529 -3.90 -6.03 -9.59
N TYR A 530 -4.68 -4.94 -9.76
CA TYR A 530 -5.40 -4.65 -11.01
C TYR A 530 -4.48 -4.61 -12.24
N ARG A 531 -3.20 -4.24 -12.09
CA ARG A 531 -2.22 -4.23 -13.19
C ARG A 531 -2.07 -5.61 -13.83
N TYR A 532 -2.14 -6.67 -13.01
CA TYR A 532 -2.10 -8.06 -13.47
C TYR A 532 -3.40 -8.48 -14.12
N TYR A 533 -4.53 -8.29 -13.41
CA TYR A 533 -5.84 -8.72 -13.89
C TYR A 533 -6.20 -8.07 -15.22
N ASP A 534 -5.88 -6.79 -15.38
CA ASP A 534 -6.09 -6.05 -16.62
C ASP A 534 -5.21 -6.63 -17.75
N LYS A 535 -3.91 -6.79 -17.53
CA LYS A 535 -2.96 -7.27 -18.54
C LYS A 535 -3.20 -8.71 -18.96
N LYS A 536 -3.71 -9.55 -18.04
CA LYS A 536 -4.03 -10.96 -18.29
C LYS A 536 -5.47 -11.17 -18.78
N GLU A 537 -6.26 -10.11 -18.86
CA GLU A 537 -7.68 -10.17 -19.20
C GLU A 537 -8.47 -11.15 -18.30
N ILE A 538 -8.08 -11.23 -17.02
CA ILE A 538 -8.78 -12.03 -16.01
C ILE A 538 -9.85 -11.15 -15.38
N GLU A 539 -11.10 -11.64 -15.37
CA GLU A 539 -12.19 -10.94 -14.71
C GLU A 539 -12.10 -11.16 -13.19
N PRO A 540 -11.87 -10.11 -12.39
CA PRO A 540 -11.88 -10.23 -10.93
C PRO A 540 -13.30 -10.38 -10.41
N LEU A 541 -13.46 -10.79 -9.16
CA LEU A 541 -14.75 -10.79 -8.48
C LEU A 541 -15.25 -9.35 -8.30
N PHE A 542 -14.35 -8.46 -7.81
CA PHE A 542 -14.55 -7.01 -7.77
C PHE A 542 -13.25 -6.31 -8.12
N PRO A 543 -13.24 -5.36 -9.06
CA PRO A 543 -12.04 -4.68 -9.48
C PRO A 543 -11.57 -3.62 -8.47
N PHE A 544 -10.31 -3.24 -8.56
CA PHE A 544 -9.74 -2.10 -7.84
C PHE A 544 -10.55 -0.81 -8.09
N GLY A 545 -10.81 -0.06 -7.04
CA GLY A 545 -11.59 1.17 -7.10
C GLY A 545 -13.11 0.97 -7.11
N PHE A 546 -13.60 -0.28 -7.12
CA PHE A 546 -15.03 -0.59 -7.17
C PHE A 546 -15.74 -0.26 -5.84
N GLY A 547 -16.98 0.19 -5.94
CA GLY A 547 -17.90 0.39 -4.83
C GLY A 547 -19.18 1.07 -5.30
N LEU A 548 -20.32 0.57 -4.84
CA LEU A 548 -21.66 1.08 -5.17
C LEU A 548 -22.10 2.18 -4.20
N SER A 549 -23.11 2.94 -4.60
CA SER A 549 -23.78 3.96 -3.77
C SER A 549 -25.29 3.82 -3.87
N TYR A 550 -26.04 4.50 -2.99
CA TYR A 550 -27.49 4.61 -3.09
C TYR A 550 -27.94 5.73 -4.04
N THR A 551 -27.03 6.39 -4.71
CA THR A 551 -27.27 7.39 -5.74
C THR A 551 -26.42 7.11 -6.98
N GLN A 552 -26.62 7.89 -8.05
CA GLN A 552 -25.94 7.68 -9.31
C GLN A 552 -25.17 8.95 -9.72
N PHE A 553 -24.05 8.75 -10.39
CA PHE A 553 -23.19 9.84 -10.86
C PHE A 553 -22.93 9.76 -12.36
N GLU A 554 -23.00 10.92 -13.02
CA GLU A 554 -22.71 11.10 -14.43
C GLU A 554 -21.42 11.90 -14.58
N TYR A 555 -20.56 11.43 -15.46
CA TYR A 555 -19.29 12.09 -15.80
C TYR A 555 -19.41 12.74 -17.18
N SER A 556 -18.92 13.97 -17.33
CA SER A 556 -19.00 14.71 -18.60
C SER A 556 -17.88 15.74 -18.72
N GLY A 557 -17.64 16.19 -19.95
CA GLY A 557 -16.79 17.36 -20.20
C GLY A 557 -15.32 17.18 -19.84
N LEU A 558 -14.75 15.98 -20.02
CA LEU A 558 -13.31 15.76 -19.85
C LEU A 558 -12.53 16.70 -20.79
N LYS A 559 -11.62 17.47 -20.24
CA LYS A 559 -10.76 18.41 -20.97
C LYS A 559 -9.33 18.33 -20.44
N LEU A 560 -8.40 18.41 -21.38
CA LEU A 560 -7.00 18.69 -21.11
C LEU A 560 -6.72 20.15 -21.54
N ASP A 561 -6.00 20.91 -20.72
CA ASP A 561 -5.63 22.29 -21.05
C ASP A 561 -4.64 22.35 -22.22
N LYS A 562 -3.93 21.23 -22.50
CA LYS A 562 -2.99 21.04 -23.61
C LYS A 562 -3.19 19.66 -24.23
N SER A 563 -3.12 19.55 -25.55
CA SER A 563 -3.13 18.28 -26.28
C SER A 563 -1.72 17.70 -26.49
N SER A 564 -0.68 18.49 -26.28
CA SER A 564 0.73 18.10 -26.37
C SER A 564 1.57 18.86 -25.36
N ILE A 565 2.50 18.15 -24.71
CA ILE A 565 3.43 18.69 -23.71
C ILE A 565 4.83 18.09 -23.90
N ARG A 566 5.83 18.72 -23.31
CA ARG A 566 7.10 18.05 -23.01
C ARG A 566 7.01 17.37 -21.64
N ASP A 567 7.84 16.37 -21.41
CA ASP A 567 7.91 15.65 -20.13
C ASP A 567 8.28 16.55 -18.93
N THR A 568 8.82 17.74 -19.18
CA THR A 568 9.11 18.78 -18.18
C THR A 568 7.90 19.65 -17.83
N ASP A 569 6.84 19.60 -18.61
CA ASP A 569 5.64 20.41 -18.43
C ASP A 569 4.60 19.65 -17.60
N ALA A 570 3.63 20.36 -17.05
CA ALA A 570 2.43 19.78 -16.45
C ALA A 570 1.22 20.01 -17.37
N VAL A 571 0.24 19.11 -17.26
CA VAL A 571 -1.07 19.23 -17.90
C VAL A 571 -2.17 19.21 -16.84
N GLN A 572 -3.17 20.11 -17.01
CA GLN A 572 -4.39 20.12 -16.21
C GLN A 572 -5.47 19.30 -16.89
N VAL A 573 -6.06 18.39 -16.11
CA VAL A 573 -7.17 17.55 -16.52
C VAL A 573 -8.40 17.96 -15.73
N THR A 574 -9.48 18.34 -16.38
CA THR A 574 -10.74 18.69 -15.71
C THR A 574 -11.88 17.79 -16.19
N VAL A 575 -12.79 17.47 -15.30
CA VAL A 575 -13.98 16.66 -15.57
C VAL A 575 -15.15 17.14 -14.70
N ASN A 576 -16.36 17.13 -15.23
CA ASN A 576 -17.57 17.41 -14.47
C ASN A 576 -18.21 16.13 -13.99
N VAL A 577 -18.61 16.10 -12.71
CA VAL A 577 -19.36 15.01 -12.09
C VAL A 577 -20.66 15.55 -11.54
N LYS A 578 -21.77 14.90 -11.87
CA LYS A 578 -23.14 15.26 -11.46
C LYS A 578 -23.80 14.11 -10.73
N ASN A 579 -24.43 14.40 -9.59
CA ASN A 579 -25.33 13.47 -8.95
C ASN A 579 -26.68 13.48 -9.66
N THR A 580 -27.02 12.39 -10.34
CA THR A 580 -28.27 12.24 -11.11
C THR A 580 -29.37 11.51 -10.33
N GLY A 581 -29.05 10.99 -9.14
CA GLY A 581 -30.02 10.31 -8.29
C GLY A 581 -30.77 11.25 -7.35
N SER A 582 -31.49 10.65 -6.40
CA SER A 582 -32.39 11.37 -5.48
C SER A 582 -31.84 11.53 -4.06
N ARG A 583 -30.63 11.02 -3.77
CA ARG A 583 -29.99 11.07 -2.46
C ARG A 583 -28.64 11.80 -2.55
N THR A 584 -28.25 12.46 -1.46
CA THR A 584 -26.87 12.93 -1.30
C THR A 584 -25.93 11.74 -1.29
N GLY A 585 -24.81 11.85 -2.00
CA GLY A 585 -23.80 10.82 -2.02
C GLY A 585 -22.42 11.38 -2.29
N LYS A 586 -21.41 10.55 -1.99
CA LYS A 586 -20.03 10.87 -2.30
C LYS A 586 -19.54 9.96 -3.44
N GLU A 587 -18.78 10.54 -4.36
CA GLU A 587 -18.13 9.83 -5.46
C GLU A 587 -16.63 10.01 -5.40
N VAL A 588 -15.90 8.97 -5.78
CA VAL A 588 -14.45 9.00 -5.95
C VAL A 588 -14.13 9.00 -7.43
N VAL A 589 -13.72 10.13 -7.93
CA VAL A 589 -13.24 10.29 -9.31
C VAL A 589 -11.82 9.78 -9.39
N GLN A 590 -11.58 8.77 -10.22
CA GLN A 590 -10.29 8.09 -10.37
C GLN A 590 -9.71 8.42 -11.74
N LEU A 591 -8.45 8.84 -11.78
CA LEU A 591 -7.75 9.18 -13.00
C LEU A 591 -6.62 8.17 -13.25
N TYR A 592 -6.64 7.56 -14.43
CA TYR A 592 -5.67 6.57 -14.89
C TYR A 592 -4.90 7.09 -16.10
N VAL A 593 -3.65 6.68 -16.23
CA VAL A 593 -2.78 7.00 -17.36
C VAL A 593 -2.31 5.70 -18.00
N SER A 594 -2.41 5.62 -19.31
CA SER A 594 -1.92 4.52 -20.15
C SER A 594 -0.92 5.05 -21.16
N ASP A 595 0.15 4.29 -21.41
CA ASP A 595 1.08 4.51 -22.52
C ASP A 595 0.66 3.61 -23.68
N GLU A 596 0.30 4.19 -24.81
CA GLU A 596 -0.24 3.42 -25.94
C GLU A 596 0.82 2.60 -26.66
N GLU A 597 2.06 3.13 -26.76
CA GLU A 597 3.19 2.51 -27.47
C GLU A 597 4.47 2.62 -26.65
N SER A 598 4.69 1.68 -25.74
CA SER A 598 5.90 1.66 -24.90
C SER A 598 6.96 0.67 -25.41
N SER A 599 8.22 1.07 -25.40
CA SER A 599 9.37 0.20 -25.73
C SER A 599 9.65 -0.85 -24.65
N VAL A 600 9.05 -0.68 -23.46
CA VAL A 600 9.17 -1.58 -22.30
C VAL A 600 7.80 -2.12 -21.90
N ILE A 601 7.79 -3.28 -21.24
CA ILE A 601 6.54 -3.85 -20.72
C ILE A 601 5.98 -2.92 -19.64
N ARG A 602 4.72 -2.47 -19.81
CA ARG A 602 3.97 -1.63 -18.86
C ARG A 602 2.60 -2.22 -18.54
N PRO A 603 2.01 -1.90 -17.37
CA PRO A 603 0.59 -2.08 -17.12
C PRO A 603 -0.27 -1.37 -18.18
N LEU A 604 -1.48 -1.89 -18.43
CA LEU A 604 -2.39 -1.26 -19.39
C LEU A 604 -2.80 0.14 -18.93
N GLN A 605 -2.90 0.34 -17.62
CA GLN A 605 -3.19 1.64 -17.02
C GLN A 605 -2.67 1.69 -15.58
N GLU A 606 -2.44 2.89 -15.08
CA GLU A 606 -2.00 3.12 -13.71
C GLU A 606 -2.74 4.30 -13.10
N LEU A 607 -3.17 4.16 -11.84
CA LEU A 607 -3.77 5.27 -11.08
C LEU A 607 -2.74 6.39 -10.89
N LYS A 608 -3.11 7.61 -11.28
CA LYS A 608 -2.26 8.82 -11.15
C LYS A 608 -2.99 10.00 -10.52
N GLY A 609 -4.27 9.83 -10.18
CA GLY A 609 -5.04 10.83 -9.46
C GLY A 609 -6.36 10.29 -8.95
N PHE A 610 -6.84 10.84 -7.84
CA PHE A 610 -8.19 10.62 -7.36
C PHE A 610 -8.69 11.83 -6.56
N GLN A 611 -10.00 11.99 -6.51
CA GLN A 611 -10.64 13.00 -5.67
C GLN A 611 -12.01 12.53 -5.23
N LYS A 612 -12.28 12.59 -3.92
CA LYS A 612 -13.60 12.32 -3.35
C LYS A 612 -14.38 13.63 -3.22
N LEU A 613 -15.65 13.61 -3.60
CA LEU A 613 -16.53 14.79 -3.52
C LEU A 613 -17.93 14.37 -3.09
N GLU A 614 -18.57 15.21 -2.27
CA GLU A 614 -19.96 15.06 -1.87
C GLU A 614 -20.86 15.92 -2.76
N LEU A 615 -21.92 15.33 -3.29
CA LEU A 615 -22.86 15.99 -4.20
C LEU A 615 -24.31 15.78 -3.74
N GLN A 616 -25.06 16.89 -3.66
CA GLN A 616 -26.50 16.88 -3.46
C GLN A 616 -27.23 16.38 -4.73
N PRO A 617 -28.46 15.89 -4.63
CA PRO A 617 -29.27 15.54 -5.81
C PRO A 617 -29.31 16.69 -6.83
N GLY A 618 -28.91 16.40 -8.08
CA GLY A 618 -28.83 17.37 -9.16
C GLY A 618 -27.60 18.26 -9.16
N GLU A 619 -26.78 18.26 -8.10
CA GLU A 619 -25.54 19.05 -8.03
C GLU A 619 -24.50 18.52 -9.03
N GLN A 620 -23.80 19.43 -9.68
CA GLN A 620 -22.65 19.17 -10.54
C GLN A 620 -21.45 19.93 -10.02
N ARG A 621 -20.28 19.28 -10.05
CA ARG A 621 -19.00 19.89 -9.67
C ARG A 621 -17.89 19.53 -10.64
N GLU A 622 -17.03 20.49 -10.92
CA GLU A 622 -15.80 20.25 -11.67
C GLU A 622 -14.70 19.73 -10.74
N VAL A 623 -14.00 18.69 -11.22
CA VAL A 623 -12.82 18.10 -10.58
C VAL A 623 -11.61 18.38 -11.45
N SER A 624 -10.49 18.72 -10.84
CA SER A 624 -9.25 19.05 -11.55
C SER A 624 -8.07 18.23 -11.02
N PHE A 625 -7.25 17.72 -11.93
CA PHE A 625 -6.01 16.99 -11.64
C PHE A 625 -4.84 17.65 -12.36
N THR A 626 -3.67 17.64 -11.72
CA THR A 626 -2.42 18.08 -12.33
C THR A 626 -1.52 16.85 -12.55
N LEU A 627 -1.19 16.55 -13.80
CA LEU A 627 -0.25 15.50 -14.14
C LEU A 627 1.10 16.11 -14.50
N ASN A 628 2.13 15.67 -13.82
CA ASN A 628 3.53 16.05 -14.05
C ASN A 628 4.32 14.87 -14.65
N LYS A 629 5.63 15.04 -14.86
CA LYS A 629 6.55 14.03 -15.39
C LYS A 629 6.32 12.63 -14.80
N ARG A 630 6.14 12.54 -13.49
CA ARG A 630 6.02 11.26 -12.77
C ARG A 630 4.78 10.46 -13.17
N ALA A 631 3.72 11.11 -13.66
CA ALA A 631 2.50 10.44 -14.11
C ALA A 631 2.71 9.61 -15.39
N PHE A 632 3.69 9.95 -16.20
CA PHE A 632 3.99 9.34 -17.49
C PHE A 632 5.23 8.42 -17.47
N ALA A 633 6.06 8.55 -16.43
CA ALA A 633 7.37 7.92 -16.35
C ALA A 633 7.31 6.45 -15.90
N TYR A 634 8.31 5.69 -16.38
CA TYR A 634 8.74 4.43 -15.80
C TYR A 634 10.19 4.57 -15.29
N TYR A 635 10.64 3.66 -14.42
CA TYR A 635 12.02 3.67 -13.95
C TYR A 635 12.94 3.01 -14.96
N ASN A 636 13.84 3.77 -15.55
CA ASN A 636 14.83 3.26 -16.49
C ASN A 636 16.11 2.87 -15.75
N VAL A 637 16.37 1.56 -15.66
CA VAL A 637 17.51 1.01 -14.91
C VAL A 637 18.86 1.46 -15.47
N LYS A 638 18.95 1.70 -16.80
CA LYS A 638 20.21 2.17 -17.42
C LYS A 638 20.52 3.64 -17.09
N LEU A 639 19.50 4.45 -16.96
CA LEU A 639 19.63 5.84 -16.54
C LEU A 639 19.69 5.98 -15.01
N ALA A 640 19.31 4.94 -14.28
CA ALA A 640 19.04 4.98 -12.84
C ALA A 640 18.11 6.15 -12.45
N ASP A 641 17.09 6.43 -13.29
CA ASP A 641 16.17 7.56 -13.11
C ASP A 641 14.83 7.30 -13.81
N TRP A 642 13.84 8.13 -13.47
CA TRP A 642 12.51 8.17 -14.06
C TRP A 642 12.55 8.76 -15.47
N HIS A 643 12.13 7.97 -16.45
CA HIS A 643 12.13 8.31 -17.86
C HIS A 643 10.72 8.31 -18.44
N VAL A 644 10.44 9.29 -19.30
CA VAL A 644 9.20 9.37 -20.11
C VAL A 644 9.58 9.14 -21.56
N GLU A 645 8.94 8.20 -22.23
CA GLU A 645 9.08 8.01 -23.67
C GLU A 645 8.22 9.04 -24.44
N SER A 646 8.66 9.41 -25.61
CA SER A 646 7.84 10.24 -26.50
C SER A 646 6.77 9.37 -27.13
N GLY A 647 5.51 9.79 -27.06
CA GLY A 647 4.39 9.01 -27.61
C GLY A 647 3.04 9.58 -27.24
N THR A 648 2.02 8.81 -27.52
CA THR A 648 0.63 9.11 -27.15
C THR A 648 0.29 8.38 -25.85
N PHE A 649 -0.17 9.14 -24.88
CA PHE A 649 -0.72 8.64 -23.64
C PHE A 649 -2.23 8.82 -23.62
N ASN A 650 -2.96 7.86 -23.08
CA ASN A 650 -4.40 7.98 -22.86
C ASN A 650 -4.68 8.36 -21.42
N ILE A 651 -5.40 9.46 -21.21
CA ILE A 651 -5.84 9.96 -19.91
C ILE A 651 -7.28 9.53 -19.71
N ALA A 652 -7.52 8.62 -18.79
CA ALA A 652 -8.82 8.01 -18.54
C ALA A 652 -9.37 8.40 -17.17
N VAL A 653 -10.68 8.69 -17.10
CA VAL A 653 -11.36 9.03 -15.83
C VAL A 653 -12.54 8.09 -15.66
N GLY A 654 -12.67 7.54 -14.46
CA GLY A 654 -13.71 6.56 -14.14
C GLY A 654 -14.05 6.47 -12.66
N SER A 655 -14.96 5.55 -12.34
CA SER A 655 -15.37 5.23 -10.98
C SER A 655 -14.68 3.98 -10.40
N SER A 656 -13.94 3.25 -11.24
CA SER A 656 -13.06 2.12 -10.89
C SER A 656 -12.09 1.84 -12.03
N SER A 657 -11.13 0.94 -11.83
CA SER A 657 -10.19 0.50 -12.88
C SER A 657 -10.89 -0.16 -14.08
N ARG A 658 -12.09 -0.69 -13.90
CA ARG A 658 -12.90 -1.35 -14.96
C ARG A 658 -14.14 -0.55 -15.38
N ASP A 659 -14.42 0.58 -14.74
CA ASP A 659 -15.52 1.47 -15.10
C ASP A 659 -14.98 2.84 -15.52
N ILE A 660 -14.33 2.85 -16.68
CA ILE A 660 -13.82 4.07 -17.32
C ILE A 660 -14.98 4.77 -18.04
N ARG A 661 -15.21 6.02 -17.69
CA ARG A 661 -16.33 6.84 -18.19
C ARG A 661 -15.94 7.74 -19.35
N LEU A 662 -14.76 8.31 -19.28
CA LEU A 662 -14.25 9.26 -20.29
C LEU A 662 -12.74 9.04 -20.48
N SER A 663 -12.25 9.31 -21.69
CA SER A 663 -10.82 9.32 -21.97
C SER A 663 -10.45 10.36 -23.02
N ALA A 664 -9.19 10.78 -23.03
CA ALA A 664 -8.64 11.73 -24.00
C ALA A 664 -7.15 11.44 -24.24
N PRO A 665 -6.66 11.54 -25.49
CA PRO A 665 -5.25 11.38 -25.80
C PRO A 665 -4.44 12.62 -25.46
N LEU A 666 -3.19 12.40 -25.04
CA LEU A 666 -2.18 13.42 -24.79
C LEU A 666 -0.87 13.00 -25.47
N THR A 667 -0.30 13.86 -26.31
CA THR A 667 1.03 13.63 -26.86
C THR A 667 2.08 14.16 -25.89
N VAL A 668 3.04 13.31 -25.50
CA VAL A 668 4.16 13.72 -24.64
C VAL A 668 5.45 13.60 -25.44
N THR A 669 6.30 14.61 -25.36
CA THR A 669 7.64 14.61 -25.97
C THR A 669 8.69 14.56 -24.88
N SER A 670 9.51 13.52 -24.88
CA SER A 670 10.64 13.38 -23.99
C SER A 670 11.71 14.42 -24.27
N THR A 671 12.24 15.03 -23.20
CA THR A 671 13.42 15.91 -23.29
C THR A 671 14.71 15.18 -22.97
N THR A 672 14.62 13.95 -22.43
CA THR A 672 15.75 13.12 -22.07
C THR A 672 16.10 12.21 -23.27
N LYS A 673 17.29 12.36 -23.79
CA LYS A 673 17.84 11.44 -24.79
C LYS A 673 18.55 10.29 -24.11
N ILE A 674 18.20 9.06 -24.46
CA ILE A 674 18.93 7.88 -24.02
C ILE A 674 20.07 7.68 -25.01
N ALA A 675 21.32 7.77 -24.53
CA ALA A 675 22.46 7.54 -25.38
C ALA A 675 22.42 6.12 -25.96
N VAL A 676 22.40 6.03 -27.29
CA VAL A 676 22.46 4.79 -28.02
C VAL A 676 23.94 4.41 -28.18
N SER A 677 24.30 3.18 -27.83
CA SER A 677 25.62 2.64 -28.09
C SER A 677 25.54 1.21 -28.59
N PHE A 678 26.34 0.89 -29.58
CA PHE A 678 26.39 -0.44 -30.18
C PHE A 678 27.64 -1.17 -29.73
N HIS A 679 27.49 -2.45 -29.48
CA HIS A 679 28.57 -3.34 -29.04
C HIS A 679 28.50 -4.67 -29.80
N ARG A 680 29.46 -5.54 -29.63
CA ARG A 680 29.55 -6.80 -30.37
C ARG A 680 28.35 -7.73 -30.30
N ASN A 681 27.52 -7.60 -29.24
CA ASN A 681 26.30 -8.36 -29.07
C ASN A 681 25.04 -7.61 -29.50
N THR A 682 25.14 -6.38 -30.00
CA THR A 682 24.04 -5.65 -30.62
C THR A 682 23.54 -6.47 -31.81
N THR A 683 22.21 -6.56 -31.95
CA THR A 683 21.61 -7.36 -33.03
C THR A 683 21.48 -6.55 -34.32
N VAL A 684 21.34 -7.25 -35.43
CA VAL A 684 21.02 -6.61 -36.71
C VAL A 684 19.70 -5.86 -36.64
N GLY A 685 18.72 -6.41 -35.86
CA GLY A 685 17.45 -5.75 -35.62
C GLY A 685 17.58 -4.41 -34.93
N ASP A 686 18.41 -4.32 -33.88
CA ASP A 686 18.67 -3.05 -33.19
C ASP A 686 19.19 -1.97 -34.14
N LEU A 687 20.02 -2.36 -35.11
CA LEU A 687 20.53 -1.44 -36.13
C LEU A 687 19.47 -1.05 -37.16
N LEU A 688 18.59 -1.99 -37.55
CA LEU A 688 17.50 -1.73 -38.51
C LEU A 688 16.43 -0.82 -37.93
N GLU A 689 16.18 -0.92 -36.63
CA GLU A 689 15.19 -0.08 -35.93
C GLU A 689 15.70 1.36 -35.72
N ASN A 690 17.01 1.59 -35.75
CA ASN A 690 17.57 2.95 -35.66
C ASN A 690 17.74 3.57 -37.05
N PRO A 691 17.05 4.70 -37.36
CA PRO A 691 17.08 5.33 -38.68
C PRO A 691 18.49 5.69 -39.19
N LEU A 692 19.44 6.01 -38.30
CA LEU A 692 20.80 6.39 -38.68
C LEU A 692 21.66 5.20 -39.08
N THR A 693 21.33 3.99 -38.60
CA THR A 693 22.12 2.78 -38.85
C THR A 693 21.41 1.77 -39.76
N ALA A 694 20.13 1.95 -40.03
CA ALA A 694 19.30 1.03 -40.79
C ALA A 694 19.87 0.75 -42.21
N GLU A 695 20.40 1.77 -42.88
CA GLU A 695 20.98 1.61 -44.21
C GLU A 695 22.26 0.79 -44.19
N LYS A 696 23.10 1.00 -43.16
CA LYS A 696 24.33 0.18 -42.95
C LYS A 696 23.97 -1.26 -42.58
N ALA A 697 22.91 -1.45 -41.79
CA ALA A 697 22.46 -2.79 -41.37
C ALA A 697 22.00 -3.66 -42.55
N LYS A 698 21.40 -3.08 -43.58
CA LYS A 698 21.01 -3.80 -44.85
C LYS A 698 22.22 -4.41 -45.56
N ASN A 699 23.37 -3.80 -45.50
CA ASN A 699 24.58 -4.29 -46.15
C ASN A 699 25.13 -5.58 -45.55
N TYR A 700 24.74 -5.92 -44.31
CA TYR A 700 25.21 -7.14 -43.66
C TYR A 700 24.65 -8.42 -44.27
N SER A 701 23.53 -8.35 -45.03
CA SER A 701 22.97 -9.50 -45.78
C SER A 701 23.95 -10.08 -46.78
N GLY A 702 24.79 -9.24 -47.44
CA GLY A 702 25.80 -9.66 -48.39
C GLY A 702 26.97 -10.47 -47.76
N ILE A 703 27.25 -10.33 -46.46
CA ILE A 703 28.29 -11.07 -45.76
C ILE A 703 28.00 -12.57 -45.72
N PHE A 704 26.73 -12.93 -45.67
CA PHE A 704 26.27 -14.30 -45.55
C PHE A 704 26.17 -15.04 -46.90
N GLY A 705 26.30 -14.36 -48.02
CA GLY A 705 26.08 -14.96 -49.35
C GLY A 705 24.69 -15.55 -49.53
N LEU A 706 23.69 -14.98 -48.85
CA LEU A 706 22.31 -15.45 -48.82
C LEU A 706 21.39 -14.49 -49.62
N GLU A 707 21.94 -13.82 -50.63
CA GLU A 707 21.20 -12.89 -51.49
C GLU A 707 20.03 -13.58 -52.15
N ASP A 708 20.20 -14.81 -52.66
CA ASP A 708 19.14 -15.62 -53.28
C ASP A 708 18.03 -16.00 -52.25
N ALA A 709 18.41 -16.22 -50.98
CA ALA A 709 17.44 -16.55 -49.94
C ALA A 709 16.56 -15.34 -49.49
N MET A 710 17.10 -14.12 -49.66
CA MET A 710 16.34 -12.89 -49.48
C MET A 710 15.28 -12.71 -50.57
N ASP A 711 15.58 -13.13 -51.81
CA ASP A 711 14.64 -12.99 -52.93
C ASP A 711 13.50 -14.05 -52.82
N ASP A 712 13.81 -15.25 -52.33
CA ASP A 712 12.84 -16.36 -52.22
C ASP A 712 11.88 -16.23 -51.05
N ASN A 713 12.34 -15.73 -49.88
CA ASN A 713 11.49 -15.54 -48.68
C ASN A 713 12.03 -14.43 -47.76
N PRO A 714 11.80 -13.16 -48.13
CA PRO A 714 12.38 -11.99 -47.46
C PRO A 714 11.92 -11.88 -45.98
N GLU A 715 10.67 -12.25 -45.66
CA GLU A 715 10.15 -12.14 -44.29
C GLU A 715 10.82 -13.17 -43.34
N MET A 716 10.98 -14.40 -43.77
CA MET A 716 11.64 -15.44 -42.99
C MET A 716 13.12 -15.11 -42.82
N PHE A 717 13.78 -14.63 -43.87
CA PHE A 717 15.17 -14.22 -43.78
C PHE A 717 15.38 -13.06 -42.77
N LEU A 718 14.55 -12.03 -42.88
CA LEU A 718 14.60 -10.90 -41.96
C LEU A 718 14.32 -11.31 -40.51
N ALA A 719 13.36 -12.21 -40.28
CA ALA A 719 13.05 -12.74 -38.94
C ALA A 719 14.22 -13.52 -38.35
N MET A 720 14.94 -14.31 -39.16
CA MET A 720 16.12 -15.05 -38.71
C MET A 720 17.31 -14.14 -38.42
N MET A 721 17.49 -13.09 -39.23
CA MET A 721 18.61 -12.15 -39.10
C MET A 721 18.40 -11.13 -37.98
N LYS A 722 17.15 -10.77 -37.71
CA LYS A 722 16.80 -9.69 -36.78
C LYS A 722 17.51 -9.82 -35.43
N TYR A 723 17.57 -11.01 -34.87
CA TYR A 723 18.17 -11.25 -33.55
C TYR A 723 19.60 -11.80 -33.59
N MET A 724 20.23 -11.77 -34.78
CA MET A 724 21.62 -12.17 -34.90
C MET A 724 22.54 -11.07 -34.36
N PRO A 725 23.42 -11.37 -33.36
CA PRO A 725 24.37 -10.40 -32.87
C PRO A 725 25.50 -10.15 -33.88
N LEU A 726 26.01 -8.93 -33.97
CA LEU A 726 27.04 -8.54 -34.90
C LEU A 726 28.29 -9.47 -34.85
N ARG A 727 28.66 -9.94 -33.66
CA ARG A 727 29.79 -10.90 -33.53
C ARG A 727 29.59 -12.22 -34.28
N ALA A 728 28.34 -12.62 -34.51
CA ALA A 728 28.04 -13.86 -35.20
C ALA A 728 28.46 -13.81 -36.71
N MET A 729 28.53 -12.61 -37.28
CA MET A 729 28.98 -12.40 -38.63
C MET A 729 30.40 -12.89 -38.88
N ILE A 730 31.25 -12.89 -37.85
CA ILE A 730 32.64 -13.43 -37.95
C ILE A 730 32.59 -14.93 -38.23
N GLY A 731 31.77 -15.67 -37.52
CA GLY A 731 31.61 -17.12 -37.71
C GLY A 731 30.93 -17.49 -39.02
N PHE A 732 29.84 -16.81 -39.36
CA PHE A 732 29.07 -17.09 -40.57
C PHE A 732 29.68 -16.52 -41.84
N GLY A 733 30.50 -15.47 -41.72
CA GLY A 733 31.15 -14.80 -42.86
C GLY A 733 32.26 -15.56 -43.53
N GLN A 734 32.63 -16.77 -43.04
CA GLN A 734 33.67 -17.65 -43.64
C GLN A 734 34.98 -16.93 -43.99
N GLY A 735 35.44 -16.05 -43.11
CA GLY A 735 36.63 -15.26 -43.29
C GLY A 735 36.48 -13.97 -44.10
N LYS A 736 35.28 -13.69 -44.61
CA LYS A 736 34.96 -12.41 -45.29
C LYS A 736 34.73 -11.26 -44.33
N TYR A 737 34.47 -11.57 -43.05
CA TYR A 737 34.27 -10.60 -41.97
C TYR A 737 35.08 -11.01 -40.75
N THR A 738 35.90 -10.11 -40.26
CA THR A 738 36.88 -10.38 -39.19
C THR A 738 36.59 -9.59 -37.91
N GLU A 739 37.33 -9.86 -36.83
CA GLU A 739 37.29 -9.04 -35.61
C GLU A 739 37.71 -7.58 -35.89
N ALA A 740 38.58 -7.35 -36.84
CA ALA A 740 38.98 -5.99 -37.23
C ALA A 740 37.83 -5.24 -37.92
N ASP A 741 37.09 -5.92 -38.81
CA ASP A 741 35.95 -5.35 -39.50
C ASP A 741 34.82 -5.03 -38.50
N LEU A 742 34.56 -5.94 -37.53
CA LEU A 742 33.59 -5.69 -36.47
C LEU A 742 33.98 -4.45 -35.61
N ALA A 743 35.26 -4.34 -35.25
CA ALA A 743 35.73 -3.19 -34.47
C ALA A 743 35.61 -1.87 -35.24
N GLU A 744 35.82 -1.89 -36.57
CA GLU A 744 35.62 -0.75 -37.45
C GLU A 744 34.18 -0.39 -37.57
N ASP A 745 33.31 -1.36 -37.86
CA ASP A 745 31.87 -1.17 -37.91
C ASP A 745 31.29 -0.58 -36.62
N LEU A 746 31.71 -1.09 -35.48
CA LEU A 746 31.27 -0.55 -34.18
C LEU A 746 31.72 0.91 -33.97
N ARG A 747 32.92 1.29 -34.42
CA ARG A 747 33.38 2.69 -34.38
C ARG A 747 32.49 3.58 -35.24
N GLU A 748 32.22 3.14 -36.49
CA GLU A 748 31.37 3.90 -37.42
C GLU A 748 29.94 3.98 -36.96
N LEU A 749 29.32 2.86 -36.50
CA LEU A 749 27.95 2.83 -35.98
C LEU A 749 27.80 3.75 -34.76
N ASN A 750 28.75 3.70 -33.82
CA ASN A 750 28.69 4.59 -32.64
C ASN A 750 28.96 6.05 -33.00
N ALA A 751 29.76 6.34 -34.04
CA ALA A 751 29.94 7.70 -34.53
C ALA A 751 28.65 8.26 -35.18
N LEU A 752 27.86 7.42 -35.87
CA LEU A 752 26.57 7.84 -36.44
C LEU A 752 25.53 8.25 -35.38
N VAL A 753 25.58 7.64 -34.19
CA VAL A 753 24.60 7.90 -33.11
C VAL A 753 25.17 8.78 -31.99
N ALA A 754 26.40 9.23 -32.06
CA ALA A 754 27.09 10.01 -31.01
C ALA A 754 26.40 11.37 -30.73
N GLU A 755 25.57 11.88 -31.65
CA GLU A 755 24.83 13.15 -31.55
C GLU A 755 23.34 12.96 -31.23
N GLN A 756 22.87 11.72 -31.09
CA GLN A 756 21.49 11.42 -30.69
C GLN A 756 21.29 11.58 -29.18
#